data_26d5b0cfb215c138a50a05453b6ee8dd
#
_entry.id   26d5b0cfb215c138a50a05453b6ee8dd
#
_cell.length_a   1.000
_cell.length_b   1.000
_cell.length_c   1.000
_cell.angle_alpha   90.00
_cell.angle_beta   90.00
_cell.angle_gamma   90.00
#
_symmetry.space_group_name_H-M   'P 1'
#
loop_
_entity.id
_entity.type
_entity.pdbx_description
1 polymer ?
#
loop_
_entity_poly.entity_id
_entity_poly.type
_entity_poly.pdbx_seq_one_letter_code
_entity_poly.pdbx_strand_id
1 'polypeptide(L)'
;MSTTGDLDPTETNEWLEALGAVQQHRGNERTNFLLNRLVDEGRREGVFVPRSLNTAYKNTIPPEQEEKSPGDREIEHRLRSIIRWNAMAIILRANKDSSELGGHIASFQSAATLYDIGFGHFWHAATDAHGGDLLFIQGHSSPGIYARAFLEGRLTEQQLLNYRQEADGDGIPSYPHPWLMPDFWQFPTVSMGLGPLMAIYQARFLKYLHGRGLADTTPRKVWAFMGDGEMDEPESLGAISLAGRENLDNLVFVINCNLQRLDGPVRGNGKIVQELESVFRGAGWNVIKVLWGSGWDKLLAKDKSGKLLQRMEECVDGEYQDFKSKSGAYVREHFFGKYDETKALVADMSDDEIWGLTRGGHDPEKVFAAYAAAVKHKGQPTLILPKTVKGYGMGESGEGQMIAHQAKKMTQDALRGFRDRFQIPVSDEELPNIPFIKLAEDSPEMKYLRARREALGGYLPQRRRKSASLEIPPLATFDRLLKATGEREISTTMAFVQMLGTLVRDKTIGKHVVPIVPDESRTFGMEGMFRQLGIYSSLGQLYKPQDADQLMYYRESKDGQVLQEGINEGGAMSSWIVAATSYSTNNVPMIPFYIYYSMFGLQRVGDLAWLAGDIRARGFLLGGTAGRTTLNGEGLQHEDGHSHILAGTIPNCISYDPTFAYEVVTIVREGMRRMYEQQEDVYYYITLMNENYPHPGMPEGSEAGILKGLYQLSDGGKTAKKGHRVQLMGSGTILREVMFAAELLKNDFGIAADVWSATSYNELRRDGMATERWSRLHPTEPARKSHVEQCLEGHDGPVIAATDYMRNYADQVREYVQAAGRRYTVLGTDGFGRSDYRRKLRRFFEVDRWHVAVAALKALADDGVIKPAVVADAIKKYGLDAERAAPWTV
;
A
#
# COMPACT_ATOMS: atom_id res chain seq x y z
N MET A 1 30.04 -25.46 5.88
CA MET A 1 29.96 -26.84 5.35
C MET A 1 31.21 -27.60 5.81
N SER A 2 31.03 -28.73 6.49
CA SER A 2 32.13 -29.58 6.88
C SER A 2 32.81 -30.10 5.63
N THR A 3 34.06 -29.77 5.39
CA THR A 3 34.93 -30.35 4.36
C THR A 3 35.45 -31.67 4.92
N THR A 4 34.59 -32.67 5.05
CA THR A 4 35.04 -34.06 5.08
C THR A 4 35.48 -34.37 3.64
N GLY A 5 36.76 -34.65 3.44
CA GLY A 5 37.30 -35.06 2.13
C GLY A 5 36.50 -36.25 1.59
N ASP A 6 36.43 -36.35 0.26
CA ASP A 6 35.81 -37.47 -0.44
C ASP A 6 36.48 -38.77 0.01
N LEU A 7 35.69 -39.67 0.60
CA LEU A 7 36.21 -40.94 1.11
C LEU A 7 36.45 -41.96 0.02
N ASP A 8 35.76 -41.86 -1.13
CA ASP A 8 35.92 -42.70 -2.30
C ASP A 8 35.71 -41.90 -3.61
N PRO A 9 36.80 -41.26 -4.11
CA PRO A 9 36.73 -40.48 -5.35
C PRO A 9 36.36 -41.33 -6.57
N THR A 10 36.58 -42.62 -6.55
CA THR A 10 36.26 -43.51 -7.68
C THR A 10 34.75 -43.73 -7.77
N GLU A 11 34.12 -44.11 -6.63
CA GLU A 11 32.67 -44.22 -6.55
C GLU A 11 31.97 -42.90 -6.90
N THR A 12 32.46 -41.78 -6.37
CA THR A 12 31.92 -40.46 -6.67
C THR A 12 31.95 -40.16 -8.17
N ASN A 13 33.05 -40.45 -8.86
CA ASN A 13 33.14 -40.23 -10.32
C ASN A 13 32.20 -41.15 -11.10
N GLU A 14 32.03 -42.41 -10.70
CA GLU A 14 31.08 -43.34 -11.37
C GLU A 14 29.62 -42.78 -11.28
N TRP A 15 29.21 -42.24 -10.12
CA TRP A 15 27.90 -41.58 -9.99
C TRP A 15 27.74 -40.34 -10.86
N LEU A 16 28.80 -39.51 -10.96
CA LEU A 16 28.78 -38.30 -11.80
C LEU A 16 28.75 -38.64 -13.29
N GLU A 17 29.50 -39.66 -13.72
CA GLU A 17 29.49 -40.13 -15.11
C GLU A 17 28.14 -40.75 -15.50
N ALA A 18 27.53 -41.55 -14.63
CA ALA A 18 26.21 -42.12 -14.82
C ALA A 18 25.14 -40.99 -14.96
N LEU A 19 25.21 -39.98 -14.12
CA LEU A 19 24.31 -38.80 -14.19
C LEU A 19 24.50 -38.03 -15.50
N GLY A 20 25.76 -37.80 -15.88
CA GLY A 20 26.14 -37.17 -17.16
C GLY A 20 25.61 -37.92 -18.39
N ALA A 21 25.72 -39.24 -18.38
CA ALA A 21 25.18 -40.09 -19.44
C ALA A 21 23.65 -39.99 -19.56
N VAL A 22 22.95 -39.97 -18.40
CA VAL A 22 21.48 -39.76 -18.42
C VAL A 22 21.14 -38.40 -19.01
N GLN A 23 21.84 -37.35 -18.60
CA GLN A 23 21.61 -35.99 -19.11
C GLN A 23 21.81 -35.92 -20.63
N GLN A 24 22.91 -36.52 -21.15
CA GLN A 24 23.27 -36.50 -22.55
C GLN A 24 22.26 -37.29 -23.41
N HIS A 25 21.83 -38.47 -22.94
CA HIS A 25 20.99 -39.37 -23.72
C HIS A 25 19.48 -39.23 -23.49
N ARG A 26 19.05 -38.71 -22.37
CA ARG A 26 17.62 -38.63 -21.95
C ARG A 26 17.15 -37.21 -21.62
N GLY A 27 18.07 -36.25 -21.64
CA GLY A 27 17.78 -34.83 -21.39
C GLY A 27 17.52 -34.45 -19.92
N ASN A 28 17.34 -33.17 -19.72
CA ASN A 28 17.24 -32.57 -18.37
C ASN A 28 16.00 -33.04 -17.58
N GLU A 29 14.89 -33.31 -18.22
CA GLU A 29 13.66 -33.76 -17.58
C GLU A 29 13.86 -35.10 -16.84
N ARG A 30 14.47 -36.09 -17.51
CA ARG A 30 14.77 -37.38 -16.92
C ARG A 30 15.83 -37.27 -15.82
N THR A 31 16.82 -36.45 -16.01
CA THR A 31 17.86 -36.18 -14.99
C THR A 31 17.26 -35.58 -13.74
N ASN A 32 16.42 -34.58 -13.87
CA ASN A 32 15.71 -33.97 -12.73
C ASN A 32 14.81 -34.98 -12.01
N PHE A 33 14.11 -35.84 -12.75
CA PHE A 33 13.28 -36.89 -12.15
C PHE A 33 14.13 -37.84 -11.27
N LEU A 34 15.29 -38.30 -11.78
CA LEU A 34 16.17 -39.21 -11.03
C LEU A 34 16.76 -38.55 -9.80
N LEU A 35 17.24 -37.31 -9.92
CA LEU A 35 17.77 -36.56 -8.77
C LEU A 35 16.72 -36.37 -7.68
N ASN A 36 15.50 -36.01 -8.05
CA ASN A 36 14.41 -35.88 -7.08
C ASN A 36 14.08 -37.22 -6.39
N ARG A 37 14.08 -38.33 -7.13
CA ARG A 37 13.85 -39.67 -6.58
C ARG A 37 14.94 -40.10 -5.59
N LEU A 38 16.23 -39.80 -5.92
CA LEU A 38 17.35 -40.10 -5.03
C LEU A 38 17.27 -39.28 -3.73
N VAL A 39 16.95 -37.98 -3.86
CA VAL A 39 16.71 -37.11 -2.70
C VAL A 39 15.55 -37.60 -1.83
N ASP A 40 14.44 -38.01 -2.45
CA ASP A 40 13.27 -38.51 -1.71
C ASP A 40 13.58 -39.83 -1.01
N GLU A 41 14.34 -40.73 -1.64
CA GLU A 41 14.76 -42.00 -1.00
C GLU A 41 15.73 -41.74 0.15
N GLY A 42 16.76 -40.88 -0.06
CA GLY A 42 17.65 -40.50 1.02
C GLY A 42 16.93 -39.94 2.26
N ARG A 43 15.88 -39.16 2.04
CA ARG A 43 15.04 -38.62 3.13
C ARG A 43 14.25 -39.71 3.85
N ARG A 44 13.71 -40.69 3.13
CA ARG A 44 13.00 -41.82 3.73
C ARG A 44 13.92 -42.67 4.62
N GLU A 45 15.17 -42.82 4.18
CA GLU A 45 16.21 -43.53 4.93
C GLU A 45 16.84 -42.67 6.05
N GLY A 46 16.30 -41.45 6.30
CA GLY A 46 16.78 -40.57 7.37
C GLY A 46 18.08 -39.84 7.08
N VAL A 47 18.54 -39.84 5.84
CA VAL A 47 19.71 -39.06 5.43
C VAL A 47 19.35 -37.58 5.36
N PHE A 48 20.09 -36.74 6.06
CA PHE A 48 19.99 -35.28 5.92
C PHE A 48 20.54 -34.84 4.57
N VAL A 49 19.67 -34.54 3.62
CA VAL A 49 20.06 -34.00 2.31
C VAL A 49 19.99 -32.47 2.38
N PRO A 50 21.11 -31.75 2.42
CA PRO A 50 21.13 -30.29 2.34
C PRO A 50 20.52 -29.86 1.01
N ARG A 51 19.41 -29.12 1.05
CA ARG A 51 18.76 -28.62 -0.17
C ARG A 51 19.21 -27.19 -0.40
N SER A 52 20.17 -26.99 -1.30
CA SER A 52 20.39 -25.68 -1.89
C SER A 52 19.28 -25.43 -2.91
N LEU A 53 18.51 -24.34 -2.75
CA LEU A 53 17.55 -23.89 -3.75
C LEU A 53 18.20 -23.00 -4.81
N ASN A 54 19.50 -22.72 -4.63
CA ASN A 54 20.29 -21.94 -5.58
C ASN A 54 20.74 -22.76 -6.77
N THR A 55 20.66 -22.16 -7.94
CA THR A 55 21.34 -22.64 -9.15
C THR A 55 22.70 -21.92 -9.31
N ALA A 56 23.56 -22.41 -10.19
CA ALA A 56 24.86 -21.78 -10.47
C ALA A 56 24.74 -20.28 -10.77
N TYR A 57 25.76 -19.49 -10.44
CA TYR A 57 25.77 -18.02 -10.60
C TYR A 57 25.92 -17.60 -12.08
N LYS A 58 24.98 -18.06 -12.92
CA LYS A 58 24.90 -17.78 -14.34
C LYS A 58 23.46 -17.49 -14.77
N ASN A 59 23.26 -17.08 -16.02
CA ASN A 59 21.93 -16.87 -16.58
C ASN A 59 21.10 -18.15 -16.53
N THR A 60 19.82 -18.04 -16.17
CA THR A 60 18.91 -19.20 -16.12
C THR A 60 18.60 -19.73 -17.50
N ILE A 61 18.41 -18.84 -18.49
CA ILE A 61 18.15 -19.19 -19.88
C ILE A 61 19.51 -19.28 -20.59
N PRO A 62 19.89 -20.45 -21.13
CA PRO A 62 21.12 -20.58 -21.90
C PRO A 62 20.96 -19.92 -23.28
N PRO A 63 22.08 -19.48 -23.93
CA PRO A 63 22.02 -18.68 -25.16
C PRO A 63 21.24 -19.33 -26.33
N GLU A 64 21.27 -20.65 -26.43
CA GLU A 64 20.59 -21.43 -27.46
C GLU A 64 19.07 -21.52 -27.25
N GLN A 65 18.56 -21.20 -26.05
CA GLN A 65 17.14 -21.19 -25.71
C GLN A 65 16.57 -19.78 -25.63
N GLU A 66 17.39 -18.76 -25.84
CA GLU A 66 16.94 -17.37 -25.80
C GLU A 66 16.03 -17.05 -26.99
N GLU A 67 14.81 -16.62 -26.69
CA GLU A 67 13.93 -16.01 -27.70
C GLU A 67 14.52 -14.69 -28.17
N LYS A 68 14.61 -14.50 -29.49
CA LYS A 68 15.20 -13.27 -30.06
C LYS A 68 14.19 -12.15 -30.14
N SER A 69 14.62 -10.94 -29.81
CA SER A 69 13.79 -9.75 -29.98
C SER A 69 13.43 -9.54 -31.48
N PRO A 70 12.15 -9.29 -31.77
CA PRO A 70 11.73 -8.94 -33.14
C PRO A 70 11.94 -7.46 -33.44
N GLY A 71 12.47 -6.66 -32.48
CA GLY A 71 12.62 -5.20 -32.60
C GLY A 71 13.82 -4.78 -33.44
N ASP A 72 13.82 -3.53 -33.90
CA ASP A 72 14.96 -2.89 -34.54
C ASP A 72 15.96 -2.40 -33.46
N ARG A 73 17.08 -3.12 -33.36
CA ARG A 73 18.07 -2.89 -32.29
C ARG A 73 18.71 -1.49 -32.37
N GLU A 74 18.91 -0.94 -33.54
CA GLU A 74 19.54 0.36 -33.70
C GLU A 74 18.57 1.48 -33.32
N ILE A 75 17.34 1.40 -33.76
CA ILE A 75 16.29 2.35 -33.42
C ILE A 75 16.03 2.32 -31.91
N GLU A 76 15.87 1.12 -31.32
CA GLU A 76 15.66 0.97 -29.88
C GLU A 76 16.86 1.47 -29.06
N HIS A 77 18.09 1.24 -29.55
CA HIS A 77 19.27 1.80 -28.88
C HIS A 77 19.25 3.33 -28.87
N ARG A 78 18.93 3.98 -30.01
CA ARG A 78 18.83 5.43 -30.09
C ARG A 78 17.72 5.99 -29.20
N LEU A 79 16.53 5.40 -29.24
CA LEU A 79 15.41 5.81 -28.36
C LEU A 79 15.80 5.72 -26.89
N ARG A 80 16.34 4.58 -26.44
CA ARG A 80 16.78 4.36 -25.06
C ARG A 80 17.88 5.35 -24.67
N SER A 81 18.81 5.66 -25.54
CA SER A 81 19.88 6.64 -25.32
C SER A 81 19.29 8.04 -25.08
N ILE A 82 18.35 8.49 -25.90
CA ILE A 82 17.66 9.77 -25.75
C ILE A 82 16.83 9.82 -24.45
N ILE A 83 16.12 8.74 -24.11
CA ILE A 83 15.37 8.66 -22.86
C ILE A 83 16.32 8.76 -21.64
N ARG A 84 17.48 8.08 -21.68
CA ARG A 84 18.52 8.21 -20.65
C ARG A 84 19.01 9.64 -20.50
N TRP A 85 19.29 10.31 -21.62
CA TRP A 85 19.72 11.70 -21.63
C TRP A 85 18.66 12.62 -21.04
N ASN A 86 17.43 12.56 -21.53
CA ASN A 86 16.34 13.41 -21.03
C ASN A 86 16.04 13.17 -19.54
N ALA A 87 16.08 11.90 -19.07
CA ALA A 87 15.92 11.58 -17.67
C ALA A 87 17.00 12.21 -16.77
N MET A 88 18.23 12.21 -17.23
CA MET A 88 19.36 12.90 -16.58
C MET A 88 19.18 14.43 -16.64
N ALA A 89 18.81 14.96 -17.80
CA ALA A 89 18.61 16.39 -18.02
C ALA A 89 17.52 16.98 -17.11
N ILE A 90 16.41 16.27 -16.85
CA ILE A 90 15.36 16.67 -15.91
C ILE A 90 15.98 17.04 -14.56
N ILE A 91 16.83 16.18 -14.01
CA ILE A 91 17.40 16.36 -12.67
C ILE A 91 18.50 17.44 -12.70
N LEU A 92 19.39 17.40 -13.68
CA LEU A 92 20.49 18.37 -13.77
C LEU A 92 19.97 19.79 -13.99
N ARG A 93 18.97 19.99 -14.83
CA ARG A 93 18.35 21.30 -15.07
C ARG A 93 17.58 21.82 -13.86
N ALA A 94 16.82 20.94 -13.19
CA ALA A 94 16.11 21.31 -11.95
C ALA A 94 17.07 21.77 -10.84
N ASN A 95 18.30 21.27 -10.81
CA ASN A 95 19.30 21.61 -9.80
C ASN A 95 20.40 22.56 -10.30
N LYS A 96 20.19 23.24 -11.45
CA LYS A 96 21.18 24.13 -12.05
C LYS A 96 21.47 25.34 -11.16
N ASP A 97 20.42 26.00 -10.68
CA ASP A 97 20.49 27.20 -9.88
C ASP A 97 20.55 26.92 -8.38
N SER A 98 19.84 25.90 -7.92
CA SER A 98 19.81 25.47 -6.53
C SER A 98 19.71 23.94 -6.44
N SER A 99 20.41 23.33 -5.48
CA SER A 99 20.33 21.86 -5.24
C SER A 99 19.20 21.45 -4.28
N GLU A 100 18.28 22.35 -3.96
CA GLU A 100 17.16 22.09 -3.04
C GLU A 100 16.19 21.02 -3.57
N LEU A 101 15.93 21.02 -4.87
CA LEU A 101 14.95 20.12 -5.47
C LEU A 101 15.40 18.66 -5.48
N GLY A 102 16.69 18.39 -5.60
CA GLY A 102 17.23 17.03 -5.59
C GLY A 102 16.79 16.18 -6.78
N GLY A 103 16.73 14.88 -6.58
CA GLY A 103 16.36 13.90 -7.60
C GLY A 103 17.35 12.75 -7.67
N HIS A 104 17.04 11.70 -8.44
CA HIS A 104 17.84 10.48 -8.56
C HIS A 104 18.13 10.15 -10.02
N ILE A 105 19.39 10.33 -10.46
CA ILE A 105 19.84 9.96 -11.80
C ILE A 105 20.11 8.46 -11.88
N ALA A 106 20.87 7.95 -10.93
CA ALA A 106 21.48 6.62 -10.98
C ALA A 106 20.50 5.46 -11.04
N SER A 107 19.33 5.56 -10.41
CA SER A 107 18.34 4.48 -10.34
C SER A 107 17.76 4.17 -11.72
N PHE A 108 17.28 5.18 -12.44
CA PHE A 108 16.77 4.99 -13.79
C PHE A 108 17.88 4.53 -14.74
N GLN A 109 19.08 5.10 -14.64
CA GLN A 109 20.20 4.70 -15.50
C GLN A 109 20.52 3.22 -15.38
N SER A 110 20.38 2.64 -14.19
CA SER A 110 20.56 1.18 -14.01
C SER A 110 19.40 0.38 -14.62
N ALA A 111 18.18 0.86 -14.61
CA ALA A 111 16.97 0.14 -14.98
C ALA A 111 16.45 0.44 -16.42
N ALA A 112 17.04 1.40 -17.13
CA ALA A 112 16.48 1.90 -18.39
C ALA A 112 16.21 0.81 -19.44
N THR A 113 17.10 -0.18 -19.59
CA THR A 113 16.90 -1.32 -20.50
C THR A 113 15.70 -2.16 -20.10
N LEU A 114 15.50 -2.36 -18.80
CA LEU A 114 14.37 -3.15 -18.25
C LEU A 114 13.03 -2.50 -18.61
N TYR A 115 12.92 -1.18 -18.46
CA TYR A 115 11.72 -0.43 -18.82
C TYR A 115 11.50 -0.37 -20.34
N ASP A 116 12.56 -0.11 -21.09
CA ASP A 116 12.48 0.04 -22.54
C ASP A 116 11.94 -1.21 -23.24
N ILE A 117 12.48 -2.39 -22.89
CA ILE A 117 12.01 -3.68 -23.40
C ILE A 117 10.53 -3.93 -23.02
N GLY A 118 10.12 -3.60 -21.79
CA GLY A 118 8.75 -3.72 -21.34
C GLY A 118 7.79 -2.85 -22.17
N PHE A 119 8.10 -1.58 -22.33
CA PHE A 119 7.30 -0.64 -23.12
C PHE A 119 7.29 -0.98 -24.61
N GLY A 120 8.39 -1.47 -25.14
CA GLY A 120 8.53 -1.78 -26.57
C GLY A 120 7.83 -3.07 -27.00
N HIS A 121 7.72 -4.07 -26.10
CA HIS A 121 7.36 -5.41 -26.52
C HIS A 121 6.30 -6.14 -25.71
N PHE A 122 6.07 -5.79 -24.45
CA PHE A 122 5.30 -6.64 -23.53
C PHE A 122 4.08 -5.99 -22.90
N TRP A 123 4.12 -4.70 -22.57
CA TRP A 123 3.09 -4.07 -21.75
C TRP A 123 1.95 -3.50 -22.57
N HIS A 124 0.78 -4.09 -22.42
CA HIS A 124 -0.43 -3.68 -23.11
C HIS A 124 -1.15 -2.56 -22.36
N ALA A 125 -1.53 -1.51 -23.09
CA ALA A 125 -2.51 -0.55 -22.62
C ALA A 125 -3.93 -1.14 -22.68
N ALA A 126 -4.88 -0.50 -22.01
CA ALA A 126 -6.26 -0.94 -22.01
C ALA A 126 -6.94 -0.69 -23.36
N THR A 127 -7.52 -1.75 -23.92
CA THR A 127 -8.39 -1.75 -25.10
C THR A 127 -9.65 -2.58 -24.82
N ASP A 128 -10.59 -2.63 -25.75
CA ASP A 128 -11.77 -3.48 -25.63
C ASP A 128 -11.44 -4.97 -25.57
N ALA A 129 -10.33 -5.39 -26.19
CA ALA A 129 -9.87 -6.80 -26.22
C ALA A 129 -8.92 -7.16 -25.08
N HIS A 130 -8.26 -6.15 -24.46
CA HIS A 130 -7.27 -6.36 -23.40
C HIS A 130 -7.45 -5.29 -22.33
N GLY A 131 -7.77 -5.68 -21.12
CA GLY A 131 -8.03 -4.74 -20.01
C GLY A 131 -6.82 -3.91 -19.55
N GLY A 132 -5.66 -4.08 -20.20
CA GLY A 132 -4.39 -3.41 -19.90
C GLY A 132 -3.59 -4.08 -18.79
N ASP A 133 -2.27 -4.09 -18.93
CA ASP A 133 -1.36 -4.54 -17.87
C ASP A 133 -1.23 -3.48 -16.78
N LEU A 134 -0.82 -3.91 -15.59
CA LEU A 134 -0.66 -3.06 -14.43
C LEU A 134 0.81 -2.97 -14.05
N LEU A 135 1.32 -1.73 -13.91
CA LEU A 135 2.74 -1.46 -13.74
C LEU A 135 3.03 -0.75 -12.42
N PHE A 136 3.65 -1.46 -11.49
CA PHE A 136 4.25 -0.88 -10.28
C PHE A 136 5.68 -0.45 -10.61
N ILE A 137 5.85 0.82 -10.95
CA ILE A 137 7.13 1.39 -11.36
C ILE A 137 7.91 1.81 -10.13
N GLN A 138 9.17 1.38 -10.01
CA GLN A 138 10.04 1.81 -8.90
C GLN A 138 10.07 3.35 -8.80
N GLY A 139 9.75 3.90 -7.64
CA GLY A 139 9.59 5.33 -7.44
C GLY A 139 10.75 6.18 -7.94
N HIS A 140 11.97 5.77 -7.64
CA HIS A 140 13.21 6.45 -8.06
C HIS A 140 13.47 6.44 -9.57
N SER A 141 12.69 5.67 -10.35
CA SER A 141 12.80 5.62 -11.82
C SER A 141 11.86 6.59 -12.54
N SER A 142 11.03 7.35 -11.80
CA SER A 142 10.06 8.30 -12.38
C SER A 142 10.64 9.27 -13.42
N PRO A 143 11.87 9.83 -13.29
CA PRO A 143 12.43 10.71 -14.30
C PRO A 143 12.54 10.08 -15.69
N GLY A 144 12.84 8.78 -15.75
CA GLY A 144 12.89 8.05 -17.03
C GLY A 144 11.52 7.84 -17.66
N ILE A 145 10.50 7.66 -16.84
CA ILE A 145 9.11 7.55 -17.33
C ILE A 145 8.62 8.90 -17.84
N TYR A 146 8.96 9.99 -17.17
CA TYR A 146 8.67 11.36 -17.64
C TYR A 146 9.41 11.66 -18.96
N ALA A 147 10.68 11.29 -19.06
CA ALA A 147 11.47 11.46 -20.28
C ALA A 147 10.85 10.70 -21.46
N ARG A 148 10.37 9.47 -21.23
CA ARG A 148 9.64 8.71 -22.25
C ARG A 148 8.31 9.37 -22.62
N ALA A 149 7.52 9.77 -21.63
CA ALA A 149 6.23 10.43 -21.85
C ALA A 149 6.39 11.77 -22.61
N PHE A 150 7.51 12.46 -22.41
CA PHE A 150 7.87 13.64 -23.20
C PHE A 150 8.10 13.32 -24.69
N LEU A 151 8.85 12.25 -25.00
CA LEU A 151 9.00 11.78 -26.38
C LEU A 151 7.67 11.37 -26.98
N GLU A 152 6.82 10.72 -26.21
CA GLU A 152 5.46 10.32 -26.62
C GLU A 152 4.50 11.50 -26.81
N GLY A 153 4.92 12.74 -26.51
CA GLY A 153 4.10 13.96 -26.62
C GLY A 153 3.05 14.11 -25.52
N ARG A 154 3.15 13.35 -24.44
CA ARG A 154 2.22 13.35 -23.30
C ARG A 154 2.59 14.34 -22.20
N LEU A 155 3.83 14.78 -22.17
CA LEU A 155 4.35 15.83 -21.29
C LEU A 155 5.02 16.91 -22.13
N THR A 156 4.96 18.14 -21.65
CA THR A 156 5.60 19.31 -22.28
C THR A 156 7.00 19.52 -21.71
N GLU A 157 7.84 20.28 -22.44
CA GLU A 157 9.15 20.70 -21.94
C GLU A 157 9.02 21.52 -20.64
N GLN A 158 8.01 22.40 -20.56
CA GLN A 158 7.78 23.21 -19.37
C GLN A 158 7.47 22.34 -18.13
N GLN A 159 6.69 21.28 -18.29
CA GLN A 159 6.43 20.34 -17.19
C GLN A 159 7.72 19.63 -16.72
N LEU A 160 8.62 19.27 -17.65
CA LEU A 160 9.91 18.69 -17.28
C LEU A 160 10.82 19.70 -16.55
N LEU A 161 10.80 20.98 -16.97
CA LEU A 161 11.53 22.06 -16.28
C LEU A 161 11.01 22.25 -14.85
N ASN A 162 9.72 22.08 -14.65
CA ASN A 162 9.06 22.21 -13.35
C ASN A 162 9.03 20.89 -12.56
N TYR A 163 10.00 20.01 -12.79
CA TYR A 163 10.15 18.78 -11.99
C TYR A 163 10.33 19.10 -10.51
N ARG A 164 9.51 18.48 -9.64
CA ARG A 164 9.44 18.73 -8.19
C ARG A 164 9.01 20.17 -7.82
N GLN A 165 8.27 20.84 -8.69
CA GLN A 165 7.76 22.21 -8.50
C GLN A 165 6.25 22.22 -8.76
N GLU A 166 5.48 21.60 -7.86
CA GLU A 166 4.04 21.36 -8.04
C GLU A 166 3.15 22.44 -7.43
N ALA A 167 3.70 23.30 -6.56
CA ALA A 167 2.90 24.23 -5.75
C ALA A 167 2.06 25.20 -6.60
N ASP A 168 2.56 25.59 -7.77
CA ASP A 168 1.90 26.50 -8.72
C ASP A 168 1.03 25.78 -9.76
N GLY A 169 0.94 24.44 -9.71
CA GLY A 169 0.04 23.62 -10.53
C GLY A 169 0.59 23.15 -11.88
N ASP A 170 1.72 23.68 -12.34
CA ASP A 170 2.33 23.36 -13.64
C ASP A 170 3.52 22.39 -13.55
N GLY A 171 3.77 21.83 -12.38
CA GLY A 171 4.89 20.94 -12.11
C GLY A 171 4.51 19.46 -12.20
N ILE A 172 5.55 18.60 -12.17
CA ILE A 172 5.41 17.15 -12.08
C ILE A 172 6.02 16.64 -10.78
N PRO A 173 5.41 15.61 -10.14
CA PRO A 173 5.83 15.10 -8.84
C PRO A 173 7.17 14.39 -8.91
N SER A 174 7.81 14.31 -7.75
CA SER A 174 9.07 13.58 -7.56
C SER A 174 8.98 12.10 -7.86
N TYR A 175 7.82 11.49 -7.56
CA TYR A 175 7.56 10.07 -7.58
C TYR A 175 6.16 9.76 -8.12
N PRO A 176 5.84 8.49 -8.39
CA PRO A 176 4.49 8.10 -8.79
C PRO A 176 3.46 8.43 -7.70
N HIS A 177 2.59 9.41 -7.98
CA HIS A 177 1.49 9.82 -7.11
C HIS A 177 0.19 9.96 -7.90
N PRO A 178 -0.74 9.00 -7.81
CA PRO A 178 -2.06 9.10 -8.46
C PRO A 178 -2.88 10.30 -7.97
N TRP A 179 -2.65 10.78 -6.74
CA TRP A 179 -3.29 12.01 -6.25
C TRP A 179 -2.90 13.24 -7.06
N LEU A 180 -1.63 13.33 -7.46
CA LEU A 180 -1.07 14.51 -8.14
C LEU A 180 -1.17 14.41 -9.67
N MET A 181 -1.05 13.17 -10.23
CA MET A 181 -1.20 12.93 -11.68
C MET A 181 -2.24 11.81 -11.92
N PRO A 182 -3.54 12.11 -11.71
CA PRO A 182 -4.61 11.09 -11.64
C PRO A 182 -4.94 10.39 -12.97
N ASP A 183 -4.49 10.93 -14.11
CA ASP A 183 -4.67 10.29 -15.42
C ASP A 183 -3.41 9.51 -15.87
N PHE A 184 -2.31 9.65 -15.12
CA PHE A 184 -1.01 9.12 -15.52
C PHE A 184 -0.57 7.96 -14.62
N TRP A 185 -0.30 8.21 -13.33
CA TRP A 185 0.25 7.20 -12.43
C TRP A 185 -0.80 6.19 -11.97
N GLN A 186 -0.48 4.90 -12.11
CA GLN A 186 -1.37 3.83 -11.67
C GLN A 186 -1.25 3.57 -10.16
N PHE A 187 -0.03 3.52 -9.64
CA PHE A 187 0.26 3.14 -8.25
C PHE A 187 1.33 4.03 -7.63
N PRO A 188 1.20 4.43 -6.35
CA PRO A 188 2.29 5.02 -5.58
C PRO A 188 3.24 3.90 -5.11
N THR A 189 4.54 4.12 -5.25
CA THR A 189 5.54 3.06 -5.03
C THR A 189 6.79 3.54 -4.27
N VAL A 190 6.78 4.77 -3.77
CA VAL A 190 7.97 5.34 -3.11
C VAL A 190 8.11 4.91 -1.66
N SER A 191 7.01 4.61 -0.96
CA SER A 191 7.10 3.89 0.31
C SER A 191 7.50 2.46 0.01
N MET A 192 8.80 2.18 0.20
CA MET A 192 9.42 0.92 -0.21
C MET A 192 8.78 -0.26 0.53
N GLY A 193 8.65 -1.38 -0.14
CA GLY A 193 7.97 -2.58 0.34
C GLY A 193 6.48 -2.62 0.04
N LEU A 194 5.78 -1.48 -0.01
CA LEU A 194 4.35 -1.46 -0.31
C LEU A 194 4.05 -1.79 -1.77
N GLY A 195 4.92 -1.40 -2.71
CA GLY A 195 4.78 -1.73 -4.12
C GLY A 195 4.71 -3.24 -4.39
N PRO A 196 5.71 -4.03 -3.99
CA PRO A 196 5.68 -5.50 -4.11
C PRO A 196 4.51 -6.14 -3.38
N LEU A 197 4.20 -5.72 -2.15
CA LEU A 197 3.05 -6.20 -1.40
C LEU A 197 1.75 -5.98 -2.19
N MET A 198 1.48 -4.76 -2.61
CA MET A 198 0.28 -4.39 -3.37
C MET A 198 0.18 -5.10 -4.71
N ALA A 199 1.30 -5.34 -5.41
CA ALA A 199 1.32 -6.05 -6.68
C ALA A 199 0.83 -7.50 -6.56
N ILE A 200 1.18 -8.19 -5.46
CA ILE A 200 0.69 -9.54 -5.16
C ILE A 200 -0.83 -9.53 -5.01
N TYR A 201 -1.37 -8.64 -4.18
CA TYR A 201 -2.82 -8.54 -3.97
C TYR A 201 -3.57 -8.05 -5.22
N GLN A 202 -2.94 -7.19 -6.03
CA GLN A 202 -3.51 -6.78 -7.32
C GLN A 202 -3.61 -7.95 -8.30
N ALA A 203 -2.59 -8.79 -8.39
CA ALA A 203 -2.60 -9.99 -9.22
C ALA A 203 -3.67 -11.00 -8.75
N ARG A 204 -3.79 -11.20 -7.45
CA ARG A 204 -4.82 -12.02 -6.83
C ARG A 204 -6.22 -11.48 -7.12
N PHE A 205 -6.40 -10.17 -7.02
CA PHE A 205 -7.70 -9.53 -7.26
C PHE A 205 -8.15 -9.62 -8.72
N LEU A 206 -7.23 -9.61 -9.68
CA LEU A 206 -7.57 -9.91 -11.08
C LEU A 206 -8.17 -11.32 -11.20
N LYS A 207 -7.60 -12.33 -10.55
CA LYS A 207 -8.15 -13.69 -10.53
C LYS A 207 -9.49 -13.77 -9.79
N TYR A 208 -9.65 -12.99 -8.71
CA TYR A 208 -10.94 -12.85 -8.01
C TYR A 208 -12.04 -12.29 -8.93
N LEU A 209 -11.79 -11.21 -9.66
CA LEU A 209 -12.77 -10.64 -10.60
C LEU A 209 -13.14 -11.62 -11.71
N HIS A 210 -12.18 -12.36 -12.23
CA HIS A 210 -12.41 -13.42 -13.23
C HIS A 210 -13.24 -14.56 -12.64
N GLY A 211 -12.86 -15.09 -11.46
CA GLY A 211 -13.59 -16.16 -10.77
C GLY A 211 -15.03 -15.78 -10.45
N ARG A 212 -15.27 -14.50 -10.11
CA ARG A 212 -16.60 -13.92 -9.88
C ARG A 212 -17.39 -13.65 -11.19
N GLY A 213 -16.79 -13.81 -12.36
CA GLY A 213 -17.42 -13.46 -13.64
C GLY A 213 -17.70 -11.96 -13.82
N LEU A 214 -16.98 -11.09 -13.10
CA LEU A 214 -17.17 -9.63 -13.15
C LEU A 214 -16.35 -8.97 -14.27
N ALA A 215 -15.20 -9.55 -14.62
CA ALA A 215 -14.36 -9.10 -15.72
C ALA A 215 -13.50 -10.26 -16.26
N ASP A 216 -13.23 -10.29 -17.56
CA ASP A 216 -12.19 -11.15 -18.12
C ASP A 216 -10.81 -10.48 -17.91
N THR A 217 -10.05 -11.03 -17.00
CA THR A 217 -8.70 -10.55 -16.64
C THR A 217 -7.60 -11.53 -17.05
N THR A 218 -7.94 -12.61 -17.76
CA THR A 218 -7.01 -13.70 -18.13
C THR A 218 -5.77 -13.26 -18.93
N PRO A 219 -5.85 -12.32 -19.90
CA PRO A 219 -4.68 -11.92 -20.66
C PRO A 219 -3.76 -10.95 -19.90
N ARG A 220 -4.23 -10.37 -18.79
CA ARG A 220 -3.56 -9.28 -18.10
C ARG A 220 -2.45 -9.76 -17.18
N LYS A 221 -1.37 -9.00 -17.12
CA LYS A 221 -0.25 -9.19 -16.19
C LYS A 221 -0.11 -8.01 -15.23
N VAL A 222 0.43 -8.31 -14.05
CA VAL A 222 0.89 -7.32 -13.09
C VAL A 222 2.41 -7.40 -13.06
N TRP A 223 3.07 -6.27 -13.31
CA TRP A 223 4.52 -6.14 -13.29
C TRP A 223 4.92 -5.23 -12.14
N ALA A 224 5.88 -5.65 -11.33
CA ALA A 224 6.40 -4.82 -10.25
C ALA A 224 7.93 -4.70 -10.35
N PHE A 225 8.39 -3.45 -10.36
CA PHE A 225 9.80 -3.07 -10.43
C PHE A 225 10.25 -2.53 -9.08
N MET A 226 11.30 -3.11 -8.56
CA MET A 226 11.87 -2.74 -7.25
C MET A 226 13.39 -2.85 -7.27
N GLY A 227 14.06 -2.20 -6.31
CA GLY A 227 15.49 -2.36 -6.09
C GLY A 227 15.79 -3.56 -5.20
N ASP A 228 16.99 -4.09 -5.32
CA ASP A 228 17.49 -5.18 -4.45
C ASP A 228 17.60 -4.73 -2.98
N GLY A 229 17.89 -3.46 -2.72
CA GLY A 229 17.88 -2.89 -1.38
C GLY A 229 16.48 -2.76 -0.76
N GLU A 230 15.44 -2.66 -1.58
CA GLU A 230 14.04 -2.64 -1.14
C GLU A 230 13.58 -3.98 -0.54
N MET A 231 14.33 -5.05 -0.81
CA MET A 231 14.06 -6.37 -0.23
C MET A 231 14.44 -6.47 1.25
N ASP A 232 15.06 -5.45 1.82
CA ASP A 232 15.26 -5.33 3.27
C ASP A 232 13.96 -5.00 4.02
N GLU A 233 12.96 -4.41 3.34
CA GLU A 233 11.63 -4.14 3.92
C GLU A 233 10.85 -5.45 4.12
N PRO A 234 10.32 -5.73 5.33
CA PRO A 234 9.53 -6.93 5.59
C PRO A 234 8.31 -7.07 4.65
N GLU A 235 7.69 -5.96 4.27
CA GLU A 235 6.54 -5.90 3.38
C GLU A 235 6.86 -6.43 1.99
N SER A 236 8.10 -6.25 1.51
CA SER A 236 8.54 -6.75 0.20
C SER A 236 8.48 -8.27 0.10
N LEU A 237 8.69 -8.97 1.21
CA LEU A 237 8.69 -10.43 1.31
C LEU A 237 7.44 -10.99 1.99
N GLY A 238 6.63 -10.13 2.60
CA GLY A 238 5.54 -10.53 3.50
C GLY A 238 4.45 -11.41 2.87
N ALA A 239 4.21 -11.32 1.57
CA ALA A 239 3.15 -12.05 0.89
C ALA A 239 3.63 -12.96 -0.25
N ILE A 240 4.93 -13.18 -0.43
CA ILE A 240 5.45 -13.99 -1.53
C ILE A 240 4.98 -15.45 -1.48
N SER A 241 4.79 -16.01 -0.28
CA SER A 241 4.25 -17.36 -0.09
C SER A 241 2.77 -17.46 -0.49
N LEU A 242 1.98 -16.41 -0.30
CA LEU A 242 0.61 -16.32 -0.81
C LEU A 242 0.61 -16.42 -2.35
N ALA A 243 1.46 -15.65 -3.01
CA ALA A 243 1.55 -15.63 -4.47
C ALA A 243 1.88 -17.01 -5.04
N GLY A 244 2.84 -17.73 -4.44
CA GLY A 244 3.17 -19.11 -4.81
C GLY A 244 2.01 -20.08 -4.56
N ARG A 245 1.39 -20.04 -3.37
CA ARG A 245 0.28 -20.92 -2.99
C ARG A 245 -0.95 -20.74 -3.87
N GLU A 246 -1.27 -19.52 -4.28
CA GLU A 246 -2.42 -19.23 -5.15
C GLU A 246 -2.07 -19.28 -6.66
N ASN A 247 -0.86 -19.72 -7.00
CA ASN A 247 -0.42 -19.87 -8.39
C ASN A 247 -0.65 -18.60 -9.23
N LEU A 248 -0.18 -17.44 -8.74
CA LEU A 248 -0.40 -16.16 -9.41
C LEU A 248 0.49 -16.01 -10.66
N ASP A 249 0.26 -16.78 -11.68
CA ASP A 249 1.01 -16.77 -12.95
C ASP A 249 0.79 -15.51 -13.81
N ASN A 250 -0.05 -14.62 -13.34
CA ASN A 250 -0.24 -13.28 -13.89
C ASN A 250 0.63 -12.21 -13.20
N LEU A 251 1.55 -12.60 -12.30
CA LEU A 251 2.45 -11.72 -11.57
C LEU A 251 3.90 -11.90 -12.00
N VAL A 252 4.58 -10.79 -12.31
CA VAL A 252 6.01 -10.75 -12.64
C VAL A 252 6.70 -9.71 -11.77
N PHE A 253 7.66 -10.13 -10.94
CA PHE A 253 8.58 -9.25 -10.23
C PHE A 253 9.87 -9.08 -11.01
N VAL A 254 10.38 -7.85 -11.09
CA VAL A 254 11.67 -7.51 -11.67
C VAL A 254 12.47 -6.76 -10.60
N ILE A 255 13.41 -7.47 -9.97
CA ILE A 255 14.27 -6.89 -8.93
C ILE A 255 15.58 -6.43 -9.57
N ASN A 256 15.73 -5.11 -9.73
CA ASN A 256 16.93 -4.49 -10.27
C ASN A 256 18.12 -4.67 -9.33
N CYS A 257 18.93 -5.72 -9.54
CA CYS A 257 20.09 -6.08 -8.72
C CYS A 257 21.31 -5.24 -9.10
N ASN A 258 21.32 -3.98 -8.70
CA ASN A 258 22.47 -3.08 -8.87
C ASN A 258 23.48 -3.18 -7.72
N LEU A 259 23.21 -3.98 -6.69
CA LEU A 259 24.05 -4.35 -5.55
C LEU A 259 24.29 -3.20 -4.55
N GLN A 260 23.63 -2.07 -4.69
CA GLN A 260 23.91 -0.87 -3.88
C GLN A 260 22.66 -0.28 -3.22
N ARG A 261 22.79 0.02 -1.93
CA ARG A 261 21.91 0.92 -1.17
C ARG A 261 22.43 2.35 -1.21
N LEU A 262 21.91 3.21 -0.33
CA LEU A 262 22.38 4.58 -0.16
C LEU A 262 23.77 4.60 0.48
N ASP A 263 23.96 3.87 1.57
CA ASP A 263 25.17 3.94 2.40
C ASP A 263 26.24 2.88 2.03
N GLY A 264 25.88 1.88 1.21
CA GLY A 264 26.81 0.80 0.93
C GLY A 264 26.23 -0.31 0.04
N PRO A 265 26.91 -1.47 -0.02
CA PRO A 265 26.39 -2.63 -0.72
C PRO A 265 25.17 -3.21 -0.02
N VAL A 266 24.27 -3.84 -0.78
CA VAL A 266 23.10 -4.54 -0.21
C VAL A 266 23.56 -5.75 0.62
N ARG A 267 24.46 -6.57 0.07
CA ARG A 267 25.07 -7.72 0.75
C ARG A 267 26.57 -7.77 0.47
N GLY A 268 27.36 -6.93 1.14
CA GLY A 268 28.80 -6.79 0.86
C GLY A 268 29.58 -8.11 0.87
N ASN A 269 29.42 -8.92 1.92
CA ASN A 269 30.08 -10.23 2.11
C ASN A 269 29.24 -11.42 1.61
N GLY A 270 28.14 -11.17 0.90
CA GLY A 270 27.21 -12.19 0.39
C GLY A 270 26.86 -11.96 -1.08
N LYS A 271 25.78 -12.58 -1.51
CA LYS A 271 25.19 -12.42 -2.86
C LYS A 271 23.69 -12.28 -2.73
N ILE A 272 23.19 -11.07 -2.91
CA ILE A 272 21.75 -10.79 -2.84
C ILE A 272 20.95 -11.61 -3.86
N VAL A 273 21.49 -11.83 -5.06
CA VAL A 273 20.82 -12.63 -6.09
C VAL A 273 20.58 -14.06 -5.63
N GLN A 274 21.58 -14.69 -4.97
CA GLN A 274 21.47 -16.07 -4.50
C GLN A 274 20.55 -16.16 -3.27
N GLU A 275 20.56 -15.16 -2.39
CA GLU A 275 19.63 -15.05 -1.28
C GLU A 275 18.18 -14.98 -1.77
N LEU A 276 17.90 -14.05 -2.69
CA LEU A 276 16.55 -13.90 -3.26
C LEU A 276 16.12 -15.13 -4.06
N GLU A 277 17.02 -15.75 -4.85
CA GLU A 277 16.69 -16.99 -5.55
C GLU A 277 16.19 -18.06 -4.58
N SER A 278 16.89 -18.26 -3.46
CA SER A 278 16.50 -19.27 -2.47
C SER A 278 15.17 -18.97 -1.81
N VAL A 279 14.95 -17.71 -1.41
CA VAL A 279 13.73 -17.26 -0.72
C VAL A 279 12.51 -17.44 -1.64
N PHE A 280 12.59 -16.96 -2.87
CA PHE A 280 11.46 -17.01 -3.80
C PHE A 280 11.18 -18.43 -4.32
N ARG A 281 12.23 -19.23 -4.61
CA ARG A 281 12.02 -20.65 -4.98
C ARG A 281 11.38 -21.42 -3.80
N GLY A 282 11.79 -21.13 -2.56
CA GLY A 282 11.18 -21.69 -1.36
C GLY A 282 9.71 -21.32 -1.21
N ALA A 283 9.33 -20.15 -1.68
CA ALA A 283 7.95 -19.67 -1.70
C ALA A 283 7.13 -20.15 -2.92
N GLY A 284 7.69 -21.00 -3.81
CA GLY A 284 6.99 -21.57 -4.96
C GLY A 284 7.01 -20.71 -6.24
N TRP A 285 7.95 -19.78 -6.37
CA TRP A 285 8.11 -18.96 -7.55
C TRP A 285 9.02 -19.56 -8.61
N ASN A 286 8.73 -19.29 -9.87
CA ASN A 286 9.66 -19.41 -10.98
C ASN A 286 10.69 -18.27 -10.89
N VAL A 287 12.02 -18.60 -10.95
CA VAL A 287 13.08 -17.58 -10.84
C VAL A 287 13.97 -17.60 -12.07
N ILE A 288 14.12 -16.44 -12.70
CA ILE A 288 14.95 -16.22 -13.89
C ILE A 288 16.07 -15.23 -13.56
N LYS A 289 17.31 -15.71 -13.53
CA LYS A 289 18.50 -14.87 -13.35
C LYS A 289 19.02 -14.36 -14.70
N VAL A 290 19.32 -13.05 -14.77
CA VAL A 290 19.86 -12.35 -15.93
C VAL A 290 21.13 -11.60 -15.50
N LEU A 291 22.22 -12.35 -15.28
CA LEU A 291 23.43 -11.85 -14.62
C LEU A 291 24.46 -11.29 -15.59
N TRP A 292 24.63 -11.97 -16.73
CA TRP A 292 25.72 -11.76 -17.67
C TRP A 292 25.19 -11.42 -19.06
N GLY A 293 25.73 -10.36 -19.66
CA GLY A 293 25.39 -9.97 -21.04
C GLY A 293 25.99 -10.90 -22.08
N SER A 294 25.60 -10.76 -23.35
CA SER A 294 25.97 -11.63 -24.46
C SER A 294 27.50 -11.73 -24.68
N GLY A 295 28.28 -10.69 -24.29
CA GLY A 295 29.74 -10.74 -24.33
C GLY A 295 30.38 -11.87 -23.50
N TRP A 296 29.71 -12.28 -22.41
CA TRP A 296 30.15 -13.37 -21.54
C TRP A 296 29.87 -14.76 -22.12
N ASP A 297 28.93 -14.91 -23.06
CA ASP A 297 28.52 -16.22 -23.59
C ASP A 297 29.69 -16.95 -24.24
N LYS A 298 30.54 -16.21 -25.01
CA LYS A 298 31.73 -16.79 -25.67
C LYS A 298 32.78 -17.23 -24.65
N LEU A 299 32.96 -16.51 -23.57
CA LEU A 299 33.91 -16.84 -22.51
C LEU A 299 33.45 -18.08 -21.74
N LEU A 300 32.16 -18.13 -21.35
CA LEU A 300 31.58 -19.30 -20.71
C LEU A 300 31.58 -20.54 -21.56
N ALA A 301 31.37 -20.42 -22.90
CA ALA A 301 31.47 -21.54 -23.83
C ALA A 301 32.92 -22.07 -24.01
N LYS A 302 33.94 -21.21 -23.86
CA LYS A 302 35.35 -21.56 -23.89
C LYS A 302 35.86 -22.16 -22.59
N ASP A 303 35.18 -21.91 -21.44
CA ASP A 303 35.61 -22.38 -20.11
C ASP A 303 35.40 -23.91 -19.97
N LYS A 304 36.33 -24.68 -20.46
CA LYS A 304 36.29 -26.13 -20.34
C LYS A 304 36.73 -26.63 -18.95
N SER A 305 37.40 -25.79 -18.21
CA SER A 305 37.86 -26.07 -16.86
C SER A 305 36.83 -25.84 -15.75
N GLY A 306 35.76 -25.06 -16.06
CA GLY A 306 34.80 -24.58 -15.08
C GLY A 306 35.33 -23.49 -14.13
N LYS A 307 36.60 -23.04 -14.33
CA LYS A 307 37.24 -22.06 -13.43
C LYS A 307 36.63 -20.66 -13.54
N LEU A 308 36.11 -20.29 -14.71
CA LEU A 308 35.38 -19.00 -14.83
C LEU A 308 34.10 -19.01 -14.01
N LEU A 309 33.30 -20.09 -14.13
CA LEU A 309 32.08 -20.22 -13.34
C LEU A 309 32.40 -20.27 -11.85
N GLN A 310 33.45 -21.03 -11.44
CA GLN A 310 33.91 -21.06 -10.06
C GLN A 310 34.32 -19.67 -9.56
N ARG A 311 35.04 -18.87 -10.38
CA ARG A 311 35.38 -17.48 -10.00
C ARG A 311 34.15 -16.59 -9.83
N MET A 312 33.14 -16.74 -10.73
CA MET A 312 31.88 -16.03 -10.61
C MET A 312 31.13 -16.42 -9.31
N GLU A 313 31.20 -17.66 -8.90
CA GLU A 313 30.55 -18.15 -7.68
C GLU A 313 31.28 -17.74 -6.39
N GLU A 314 32.58 -17.59 -6.42
CA GLU A 314 33.41 -17.20 -5.27
C GLU A 314 33.24 -15.69 -4.96
N CYS A 315 33.09 -14.84 -6.00
CA CYS A 315 32.99 -13.39 -5.80
C CYS A 315 31.77 -13.03 -4.96
N VAL A 316 31.95 -12.20 -3.97
CA VAL A 316 30.87 -11.55 -3.21
C VAL A 316 30.43 -10.26 -3.90
N ASP A 317 29.27 -9.72 -3.50
CA ASP A 317 28.71 -8.51 -4.13
C ASP A 317 29.60 -7.29 -3.98
N GLY A 318 30.33 -7.17 -2.87
CA GLY A 318 31.32 -6.11 -2.66
C GLY A 318 32.47 -6.14 -3.66
N GLU A 319 32.98 -7.33 -4.03
CA GLU A 319 34.00 -7.46 -5.10
C GLU A 319 33.42 -7.09 -6.47
N TYR A 320 32.20 -7.53 -6.79
CA TYR A 320 31.54 -7.17 -8.06
C TYR A 320 31.32 -5.68 -8.21
N GLN A 321 31.10 -5.00 -7.11
CA GLN A 321 30.96 -3.55 -7.08
C GLN A 321 32.30 -2.88 -7.32
N ASP A 322 33.36 -3.34 -6.63
CA ASP A 322 34.72 -2.81 -6.80
C ASP A 322 35.21 -2.98 -8.24
N PHE A 323 35.05 -4.15 -8.83
CA PHE A 323 35.43 -4.41 -10.23
C PHE A 323 34.77 -3.44 -11.21
N LYS A 324 33.52 -3.04 -11.00
CA LYS A 324 32.84 -2.13 -11.92
C LYS A 324 33.17 -0.66 -11.70
N SER A 325 33.67 -0.33 -10.54
CA SER A 325 34.17 1.02 -10.22
C SER A 325 35.62 1.28 -10.68
N LYS A 326 36.31 0.25 -11.20
CA LYS A 326 37.72 0.30 -11.60
C LYS A 326 37.89 0.10 -13.12
N SER A 327 39.14 0.06 -13.59
CA SER A 327 39.50 -0.13 -15.01
C SER A 327 39.45 -1.61 -15.45
N GLY A 328 39.47 -1.83 -16.78
CA GLY A 328 39.59 -3.16 -17.35
C GLY A 328 40.89 -3.86 -16.96
N ALA A 329 42.02 -3.12 -16.85
CA ALA A 329 43.27 -3.64 -16.33
C ALA A 329 43.11 -4.21 -14.92
N TYR A 330 42.40 -3.52 -14.04
CA TYR A 330 42.12 -3.99 -12.68
C TYR A 330 41.28 -5.28 -12.68
N VAL A 331 40.23 -5.34 -13.54
CA VAL A 331 39.40 -6.54 -13.72
C VAL A 331 40.22 -7.70 -14.27
N ARG A 332 41.12 -7.46 -15.23
CA ARG A 332 42.05 -8.48 -15.77
C ARG A 332 42.88 -9.07 -14.64
N GLU A 333 43.49 -8.23 -13.81
CA GLU A 333 44.41 -8.67 -12.75
C GLU A 333 43.63 -9.35 -11.60
N HIS A 334 42.60 -8.74 -11.08
CA HIS A 334 41.98 -9.18 -9.82
C HIS A 334 40.77 -10.12 -10.00
N PHE A 335 40.07 -10.10 -11.13
CA PHE A 335 38.99 -11.06 -11.42
C PHE A 335 39.53 -12.24 -12.20
N PHE A 336 40.06 -12.02 -13.42
CA PHE A 336 40.53 -13.08 -14.31
C PHE A 336 41.90 -13.63 -13.89
N GLY A 337 42.75 -12.82 -13.27
CA GLY A 337 44.11 -13.19 -12.83
C GLY A 337 44.16 -14.15 -11.65
N LYS A 338 43.01 -14.47 -11.01
CA LYS A 338 42.97 -15.39 -9.85
C LYS A 338 43.36 -16.84 -10.24
N TYR A 339 43.02 -17.26 -11.45
CA TYR A 339 43.35 -18.58 -11.98
C TYR A 339 44.01 -18.42 -13.36
N ASP A 340 45.03 -19.28 -13.66
CA ASP A 340 45.72 -19.23 -14.95
C ASP A 340 44.76 -19.51 -16.11
N GLU A 341 43.81 -20.40 -15.89
CA GLU A 341 42.77 -20.74 -16.89
C GLU A 341 41.88 -19.54 -17.23
N THR A 342 41.44 -18.78 -16.22
CA THR A 342 40.62 -17.58 -16.46
C THR A 342 41.44 -16.47 -17.09
N LYS A 343 42.69 -16.31 -16.71
CA LYS A 343 43.62 -15.36 -17.33
C LYS A 343 43.84 -15.69 -18.83
N ALA A 344 43.98 -16.96 -19.17
CA ALA A 344 44.12 -17.39 -20.54
C ALA A 344 42.88 -17.10 -21.41
N LEU A 345 41.66 -17.15 -20.86
CA LEU A 345 40.41 -16.87 -21.59
C LEU A 345 40.34 -15.45 -22.14
N VAL A 346 41.03 -14.48 -21.50
CA VAL A 346 41.00 -13.05 -21.88
C VAL A 346 42.36 -12.55 -22.38
N ALA A 347 43.30 -13.45 -22.73
CA ALA A 347 44.63 -13.08 -23.17
C ALA A 347 44.64 -12.17 -24.42
N ASP A 348 43.72 -12.42 -25.35
CA ASP A 348 43.61 -11.69 -26.62
C ASP A 348 42.65 -10.47 -26.53
N MET A 349 42.05 -10.20 -25.38
CA MET A 349 41.14 -9.06 -25.19
C MET A 349 41.93 -7.85 -24.68
N SER A 350 41.58 -6.65 -25.17
CA SER A 350 42.02 -5.38 -24.62
C SER A 350 41.38 -5.10 -23.24
N ASP A 351 41.94 -4.18 -22.48
CA ASP A 351 41.34 -3.79 -21.20
C ASP A 351 39.98 -3.11 -21.41
N ASP A 352 39.79 -2.37 -22.48
CA ASP A 352 38.51 -1.76 -22.85
C ASP A 352 37.44 -2.82 -23.18
N GLU A 353 37.82 -3.90 -23.89
CA GLU A 353 36.91 -5.01 -24.19
C GLU A 353 36.51 -5.76 -22.91
N ILE A 354 37.44 -5.97 -21.97
CA ILE A 354 37.17 -6.56 -20.65
C ILE A 354 36.23 -5.67 -19.85
N TRP A 355 36.47 -4.35 -19.79
CA TRP A 355 35.60 -3.42 -19.13
C TRP A 355 34.22 -3.33 -19.77
N GLY A 356 34.15 -3.48 -21.09
CA GLY A 356 32.95 -3.53 -21.92
C GLY A 356 32.08 -4.76 -21.71
N LEU A 357 32.52 -5.79 -21.02
CA LEU A 357 31.70 -6.94 -20.63
C LEU A 357 30.57 -6.48 -19.72
N THR A 358 29.34 -6.46 -20.26
CA THR A 358 28.16 -5.91 -19.57
C THR A 358 27.53 -6.92 -18.62
N ARG A 359 26.80 -6.41 -17.62
CA ARG A 359 25.87 -7.21 -16.83
C ARG A 359 24.58 -7.45 -17.64
N GLY A 360 23.90 -8.58 -17.37
CA GLY A 360 22.75 -9.04 -18.16
C GLY A 360 21.58 -8.07 -18.20
N GLY A 361 21.32 -7.33 -17.12
CA GLY A 361 20.23 -6.35 -17.08
C GLY A 361 20.45 -5.11 -17.99
N HIS A 362 21.64 -4.94 -18.56
CA HIS A 362 21.92 -3.92 -19.59
C HIS A 362 21.88 -4.46 -21.02
N ASP A 363 21.70 -5.77 -21.18
CA ASP A 363 21.64 -6.43 -22.48
C ASP A 363 20.19 -6.62 -22.93
N PRO A 364 19.71 -5.93 -23.99
CA PRO A 364 18.33 -5.99 -24.44
C PRO A 364 17.87 -7.40 -24.82
N GLU A 365 18.74 -8.20 -25.44
CA GLU A 365 18.42 -9.56 -25.89
C GLU A 365 18.19 -10.49 -24.67
N LYS A 366 19.03 -10.38 -23.66
CA LYS A 366 18.92 -11.15 -22.41
C LYS A 366 17.65 -10.78 -21.63
N VAL A 367 17.34 -9.49 -21.57
CA VAL A 367 16.13 -8.98 -20.89
C VAL A 367 14.88 -9.40 -21.67
N PHE A 368 14.90 -9.29 -23.02
CA PHE A 368 13.77 -9.73 -23.85
C PHE A 368 13.48 -11.22 -23.65
N ALA A 369 14.51 -12.08 -23.73
CA ALA A 369 14.36 -13.52 -23.54
C ALA A 369 13.75 -13.85 -22.15
N ALA A 370 14.20 -13.15 -21.10
CA ALA A 370 13.66 -13.33 -19.75
C ALA A 370 12.18 -12.92 -19.63
N TYR A 371 11.79 -11.80 -20.25
CA TYR A 371 10.41 -11.32 -20.24
C TYR A 371 9.49 -12.24 -21.06
N ALA A 372 9.96 -12.70 -22.23
CA ALA A 372 9.23 -13.66 -23.05
C ALA A 372 8.98 -14.98 -22.31
N ALA A 373 9.99 -15.49 -21.59
CA ALA A 373 9.85 -16.68 -20.76
C ALA A 373 8.86 -16.45 -19.60
N ALA A 374 8.92 -15.30 -18.94
CA ALA A 374 8.02 -14.95 -17.84
C ALA A 374 6.55 -14.85 -18.26
N VAL A 375 6.27 -14.23 -19.41
CA VAL A 375 4.89 -14.10 -19.94
C VAL A 375 4.29 -15.44 -20.31
N LYS A 376 5.11 -16.38 -20.83
CA LYS A 376 4.70 -17.73 -21.25
C LYS A 376 4.54 -18.69 -20.06
N HIS A 377 5.22 -18.42 -18.94
CA HIS A 377 5.18 -19.31 -17.77
C HIS A 377 3.78 -19.37 -17.16
N LYS A 378 3.36 -20.57 -16.76
CA LYS A 378 2.05 -20.85 -16.16
C LYS A 378 2.17 -21.57 -14.83
N GLY A 379 1.18 -21.37 -13.98
CA GLY A 379 1.03 -22.06 -12.69
C GLY A 379 1.91 -21.50 -11.56
N GLN A 380 2.77 -20.51 -11.81
CA GLN A 380 3.60 -19.89 -10.77
C GLN A 380 3.82 -18.40 -11.07
N PRO A 381 3.91 -17.53 -10.06
CA PRO A 381 4.45 -16.19 -10.25
C PRO A 381 5.92 -16.26 -10.68
N THR A 382 6.39 -15.26 -11.41
CA THR A 382 7.78 -15.23 -11.92
C THR A 382 8.56 -14.09 -11.30
N LEU A 383 9.77 -14.39 -10.80
CA LEU A 383 10.78 -13.43 -10.38
C LEU A 383 11.88 -13.37 -11.44
N ILE A 384 12.21 -12.15 -11.88
CA ILE A 384 13.39 -11.88 -12.72
C ILE A 384 14.42 -11.12 -11.90
N LEU A 385 15.65 -11.60 -11.91
CA LEU A 385 16.81 -11.02 -11.20
C LEU A 385 17.84 -10.49 -12.18
N PRO A 386 17.61 -9.30 -12.80
CA PRO A 386 18.58 -8.69 -13.70
C PRO A 386 19.69 -8.01 -12.89
N LYS A 387 20.93 -8.43 -13.10
CA LYS A 387 22.11 -7.77 -12.53
C LYS A 387 22.47 -6.54 -13.36
N THR A 388 22.55 -5.38 -12.72
CA THR A 388 22.81 -4.09 -13.34
C THR A 388 23.95 -3.33 -12.67
N VAL A 389 24.26 -2.13 -13.14
CA VAL A 389 25.22 -1.20 -12.53
C VAL A 389 24.47 0.06 -12.16
N LYS A 390 24.54 0.46 -10.90
CA LYS A 390 23.98 1.74 -10.42
C LYS A 390 24.69 2.89 -11.11
N GLY A 391 23.94 3.86 -11.66
CA GLY A 391 24.53 4.96 -12.40
C GLY A 391 25.18 4.58 -13.73
N TYR A 392 24.70 3.48 -14.38
CA TYR A 392 25.22 3.03 -15.68
C TYR A 392 25.30 4.18 -16.70
N GLY A 393 26.49 4.37 -17.26
CA GLY A 393 26.78 5.46 -18.19
C GLY A 393 27.28 6.76 -17.57
N MET A 394 27.23 6.92 -16.25
CA MET A 394 27.66 8.15 -15.57
C MET A 394 29.20 8.29 -15.46
N GLY A 395 29.95 7.25 -15.84
CA GLY A 395 31.41 7.23 -15.81
C GLY A 395 31.97 7.64 -14.43
N GLU A 396 32.94 8.52 -14.41
CA GLU A 396 33.59 9.01 -13.19
C GLU A 396 32.65 9.76 -12.23
N SER A 397 31.48 10.25 -12.72
CA SER A 397 30.49 10.94 -11.88
C SER A 397 29.64 9.98 -11.06
N GLY A 398 29.94 8.67 -11.04
CA GLY A 398 29.27 7.76 -10.10
C GLY A 398 28.95 6.36 -10.62
N GLU A 399 29.37 5.94 -11.83
CA GLU A 399 29.06 4.60 -12.33
C GLU A 399 29.67 3.52 -11.41
N GLY A 400 28.80 2.72 -10.76
CA GLY A 400 29.24 1.70 -9.82
C GLY A 400 29.79 2.22 -8.49
N GLN A 401 29.79 3.52 -8.26
CA GLN A 401 30.36 4.15 -7.05
C GLN A 401 29.27 4.42 -6.00
N MET A 402 29.65 4.50 -4.73
CA MET A 402 28.73 4.81 -3.62
C MET A 402 28.09 6.20 -3.74
N ILE A 403 28.81 7.18 -4.27
CA ILE A 403 28.33 8.55 -4.46
C ILE A 403 27.18 8.64 -5.51
N ALA A 404 26.99 7.62 -6.33
CA ALA A 404 26.01 7.63 -7.43
C ALA A 404 24.57 7.95 -6.97
N HIS A 405 24.18 7.53 -5.79
CA HIS A 405 22.81 7.72 -5.29
C HIS A 405 22.45 9.19 -5.10
N GLN A 406 23.38 10.00 -4.63
CA GLN A 406 23.20 11.43 -4.36
C GLN A 406 23.71 12.35 -5.49
N ALA A 407 24.17 11.78 -6.61
CA ALA A 407 24.65 12.56 -7.73
C ALA A 407 23.52 13.43 -8.32
N LYS A 408 23.62 14.74 -8.10
CA LYS A 408 22.68 15.78 -8.59
C LYS A 408 23.36 16.71 -9.61
N LYS A 409 24.68 16.60 -9.75
CA LYS A 409 25.53 17.41 -10.65
C LYS A 409 26.50 16.46 -11.34
N MET A 410 26.83 16.78 -12.57
CA MET A 410 27.89 16.14 -13.34
C MET A 410 28.87 17.18 -13.86
N THR A 411 30.14 16.80 -13.94
CA THR A 411 31.17 17.63 -14.56
C THR A 411 30.94 17.70 -16.08
N GLN A 412 31.48 18.75 -16.74
CA GLN A 412 31.37 18.85 -18.22
C GLN A 412 32.02 17.66 -18.93
N ASP A 413 33.10 17.11 -18.40
CA ASP A 413 33.78 15.94 -18.95
C ASP A 413 32.94 14.68 -18.77
N ALA A 414 32.28 14.52 -17.65
CA ALA A 414 31.34 13.39 -17.44
C ALA A 414 30.09 13.49 -18.36
N LEU A 415 29.58 14.72 -18.58
CA LEU A 415 28.49 14.95 -19.55
C LEU A 415 28.93 14.62 -20.97
N ARG A 416 30.16 15.03 -21.37
CA ARG A 416 30.74 14.71 -22.66
C ARG A 416 30.92 13.20 -22.82
N GLY A 417 31.46 12.52 -21.82
CA GLY A 417 31.60 11.05 -21.80
C GLY A 417 30.27 10.34 -21.92
N PHE A 418 29.22 10.80 -21.23
CA PHE A 418 27.86 10.26 -21.33
C PHE A 418 27.29 10.45 -22.74
N ARG A 419 27.36 11.68 -23.29
CA ARG A 419 26.93 12.01 -24.65
C ARG A 419 27.59 11.08 -25.68
N ASP A 420 28.91 10.98 -25.64
CA ASP A 420 29.69 10.21 -26.62
C ASP A 420 29.42 8.70 -26.52
N ARG A 421 29.34 8.16 -25.29
CA ARG A 421 29.02 6.75 -25.03
C ARG A 421 27.67 6.34 -25.60
N PHE A 422 26.67 7.22 -25.48
CA PHE A 422 25.29 6.96 -25.94
C PHE A 422 24.96 7.61 -27.29
N GLN A 423 25.94 8.22 -27.96
CA GLN A 423 25.80 8.87 -29.27
C GLN A 423 24.65 9.90 -29.29
N ILE A 424 24.59 10.72 -28.25
CA ILE A 424 23.54 11.73 -28.08
C ILE A 424 23.80 12.89 -29.05
N PRO A 425 22.80 13.35 -29.84
CA PRO A 425 22.97 14.40 -30.84
C PRO A 425 22.95 15.80 -30.19
N VAL A 426 23.95 16.10 -29.38
CA VAL A 426 24.16 17.44 -28.73
C VAL A 426 25.57 17.88 -29.02
N SER A 427 25.73 19.10 -29.56
CA SER A 427 27.04 19.71 -29.86
C SER A 427 27.78 20.09 -28.59
N ASP A 428 29.09 20.37 -28.71
CA ASP A 428 29.91 20.84 -27.59
C ASP A 428 29.45 22.22 -27.08
N GLU A 429 28.91 23.06 -27.94
CA GLU A 429 28.37 24.41 -27.61
C GLU A 429 27.04 24.29 -26.83
N GLU A 430 26.21 23.27 -27.13
CA GLU A 430 24.94 23.07 -26.48
C GLU A 430 25.07 22.29 -25.16
N LEU A 431 26.12 21.48 -25.02
CA LEU A 431 26.34 20.59 -23.88
C LEU A 431 26.21 21.25 -22.49
N PRO A 432 26.74 22.48 -22.25
CA PRO A 432 26.59 23.18 -20.96
C PRO A 432 25.13 23.51 -20.59
N ASN A 433 24.23 23.57 -21.59
CA ASN A 433 22.81 23.88 -21.37
C ASN A 433 21.97 22.66 -21.12
N ILE A 434 22.52 21.46 -21.35
CA ILE A 434 21.86 20.16 -21.13
C ILE A 434 20.45 20.16 -21.75
N PRO A 435 20.33 20.35 -23.09
CA PRO A 435 19.02 20.51 -23.73
C PRO A 435 18.21 19.22 -23.65
N PHE A 436 16.88 19.35 -23.52
CA PHE A 436 15.99 18.21 -23.77
C PHE A 436 15.96 17.91 -25.26
N ILE A 437 16.00 16.63 -25.58
CA ILE A 437 15.96 16.18 -26.99
C ILE A 437 14.54 15.73 -27.29
N LYS A 438 13.93 16.35 -28.28
CA LYS A 438 12.67 15.96 -28.90
C LYS A 438 12.93 15.60 -30.35
N LEU A 439 12.61 14.37 -30.72
CA LEU A 439 12.75 13.90 -32.09
C LEU A 439 11.64 14.46 -32.99
N ALA A 440 11.96 14.63 -34.28
CA ALA A 440 10.95 14.99 -35.26
C ALA A 440 9.86 13.92 -35.36
N GLU A 441 8.61 14.35 -35.49
CA GLU A 441 7.44 13.46 -35.49
C GLU A 441 7.46 12.42 -36.63
N ASP A 442 8.11 12.74 -37.74
CA ASP A 442 8.28 11.89 -38.91
C ASP A 442 9.59 11.10 -38.93
N SER A 443 10.42 11.21 -37.86
CA SER A 443 11.66 10.44 -37.74
C SER A 443 11.39 8.93 -37.68
N PRO A 444 12.34 8.09 -38.14
CA PRO A 444 12.20 6.65 -38.03
C PRO A 444 11.95 6.15 -36.62
N GLU A 445 12.62 6.77 -35.64
CA GLU A 445 12.50 6.44 -34.23
C GLU A 445 11.08 6.71 -33.70
N MET A 446 10.50 7.89 -34.03
CA MET A 446 9.16 8.24 -33.59
C MET A 446 8.09 7.42 -34.29
N LYS A 447 8.26 7.09 -35.56
CA LYS A 447 7.37 6.15 -36.29
C LYS A 447 7.41 4.76 -35.65
N TYR A 448 8.60 4.25 -35.33
CA TYR A 448 8.79 2.97 -34.66
C TYR A 448 8.14 2.97 -33.28
N LEU A 449 8.45 3.94 -32.44
CA LEU A 449 7.89 4.04 -31.09
C LEU A 449 6.36 4.02 -31.13
N ARG A 450 5.72 4.81 -31.99
CA ARG A 450 4.26 4.84 -32.15
C ARG A 450 3.70 3.52 -32.62
N ALA A 451 4.28 2.93 -33.67
CA ALA A 451 3.82 1.63 -34.18
C ALA A 451 3.88 0.53 -33.11
N ARG A 452 4.96 0.51 -32.28
CA ARG A 452 5.07 -0.42 -31.16
C ARG A 452 3.99 -0.19 -30.10
N ARG A 453 3.72 1.09 -29.74
CA ARG A 453 2.69 1.41 -28.74
C ARG A 453 1.27 1.16 -29.26
N GLU A 454 1.01 1.45 -30.53
CA GLU A 454 -0.27 1.13 -31.16
C GLU A 454 -0.54 -0.38 -31.19
N ALA A 455 0.46 -1.19 -31.54
CA ALA A 455 0.36 -2.65 -31.52
C ALA A 455 0.08 -3.21 -30.11
N LEU A 456 0.47 -2.49 -29.06
CA LEU A 456 0.25 -2.83 -27.64
C LEU A 456 -0.93 -2.05 -27.02
N GLY A 457 -1.79 -1.45 -27.83
CA GLY A 457 -3.06 -0.83 -27.41
C GLY A 457 -2.94 0.62 -26.94
N GLY A 458 -1.75 1.25 -26.99
CA GLY A 458 -1.58 2.64 -26.60
C GLY A 458 -0.47 2.91 -25.57
N TYR A 459 -0.45 4.10 -25.00
CA TYR A 459 0.60 4.53 -24.09
C TYR A 459 0.35 4.11 -22.64
N LEU A 460 1.44 3.89 -21.89
CA LEU A 460 1.49 3.60 -20.45
C LEU A 460 2.58 4.46 -19.77
N PRO A 461 2.47 4.73 -18.43
CA PRO A 461 1.33 4.45 -17.58
C PRO A 461 0.11 5.30 -17.96
N GLN A 462 -1.08 4.77 -17.69
CA GLN A 462 -2.36 5.43 -17.92
C GLN A 462 -3.34 5.03 -16.82
N ARG A 463 -4.13 5.97 -16.32
CA ARG A 463 -5.08 5.74 -15.22
C ARG A 463 -6.46 6.30 -15.57
N ARG A 464 -7.52 5.60 -15.15
CA ARG A 464 -8.90 6.11 -15.19
C ARG A 464 -9.22 6.82 -13.88
N ARG A 465 -9.89 7.96 -13.98
CA ARG A 465 -10.43 8.67 -12.80
C ARG A 465 -11.82 8.18 -12.42
N LYS A 466 -12.59 7.68 -13.37
CA LYS A 466 -14.01 7.33 -13.20
C LYS A 466 -14.33 6.02 -13.90
N SER A 467 -15.40 5.40 -13.45
CA SER A 467 -16.05 4.23 -14.07
C SER A 467 -17.55 4.50 -14.24
N ALA A 468 -18.33 3.49 -14.61
CA ALA A 468 -19.78 3.60 -14.54
C ALA A 468 -20.24 3.90 -13.10
N SER A 469 -21.17 4.84 -12.95
CA SER A 469 -21.79 5.16 -11.66
C SER A 469 -22.68 4.01 -11.20
N LEU A 470 -22.72 3.75 -9.89
CA LEU A 470 -23.65 2.79 -9.29
C LEU A 470 -24.85 3.55 -8.73
N GLU A 471 -26.04 3.02 -8.94
CA GLU A 471 -27.28 3.53 -8.30
C GLU A 471 -27.35 2.98 -6.86
N ILE A 472 -27.20 3.86 -5.89
CA ILE A 472 -27.17 3.48 -4.47
C ILE A 472 -28.58 3.43 -3.89
N PRO A 473 -28.95 2.37 -3.15
CA PRO A 473 -30.28 2.23 -2.55
C PRO A 473 -30.65 3.44 -1.68
N PRO A 474 -31.91 3.91 -1.73
CA PRO A 474 -32.36 5.00 -0.88
C PRO A 474 -32.34 4.60 0.60
N LEU A 475 -32.27 5.59 1.50
CA LEU A 475 -32.19 5.38 2.93
C LEU A 475 -33.36 4.51 3.45
N ALA A 476 -34.54 4.66 2.85
CA ALA A 476 -35.74 3.86 3.20
C ALA A 476 -35.58 2.34 3.00
N THR A 477 -34.63 1.88 2.19
CA THR A 477 -34.28 0.46 2.06
C THR A 477 -33.87 -0.15 3.40
N PHE A 478 -33.39 0.66 4.30
CA PHE A 478 -32.92 0.28 5.63
C PHE A 478 -33.91 0.66 6.76
N ASP A 479 -35.18 0.87 6.44
CA ASP A 479 -36.23 1.37 7.35
C ASP A 479 -36.24 0.65 8.72
N ARG A 480 -35.94 -0.65 8.76
CA ARG A 480 -35.87 -1.42 10.00
C ARG A 480 -34.77 -0.90 10.95
N LEU A 481 -33.67 -0.40 10.44
CA LEU A 481 -32.54 0.12 11.20
C LEU A 481 -32.69 1.62 11.54
N LEU A 482 -33.64 2.30 10.90
CA LEU A 482 -34.02 3.68 11.21
C LEU A 482 -35.04 3.78 12.34
N LYS A 483 -35.75 2.72 12.66
CA LYS A 483 -36.76 2.63 13.71
C LYS A 483 -36.16 2.22 15.04
N ALA A 484 -36.87 2.58 16.13
CA ALA A 484 -36.52 2.14 17.47
C ALA A 484 -36.55 0.60 17.57
N THR A 485 -35.58 0.03 18.29
CA THR A 485 -35.50 -1.42 18.53
C THR A 485 -36.46 -1.89 19.63
N GLY A 486 -37.14 -0.98 20.34
CA GLY A 486 -37.92 -1.30 21.55
C GLY A 486 -36.98 -1.81 22.65
N GLU A 487 -37.35 -2.93 23.25
CA GLU A 487 -36.55 -3.59 24.31
C GLU A 487 -35.41 -4.43 23.72
N ARG A 488 -35.40 -4.65 22.43
CA ARG A 488 -34.35 -5.45 21.79
C ARG A 488 -33.03 -4.71 21.80
N GLU A 489 -32.02 -5.32 22.39
CA GLU A 489 -30.65 -4.82 22.40
C GLU A 489 -29.86 -5.31 21.18
N ILE A 490 -29.15 -4.41 20.53
CA ILE A 490 -28.19 -4.70 19.45
C ILE A 490 -26.95 -3.84 19.61
N SER A 491 -25.85 -4.25 19.02
CA SER A 491 -24.64 -3.42 18.91
C SER A 491 -24.60 -2.68 17.57
N THR A 492 -23.76 -1.66 17.45
CA THR A 492 -23.53 -0.99 16.15
C THR A 492 -22.85 -1.93 15.16
N THR A 493 -22.00 -2.86 15.61
CA THR A 493 -21.47 -3.95 14.78
C THR A 493 -22.61 -4.79 14.19
N MET A 494 -23.58 -5.22 15.00
CA MET A 494 -24.72 -6.00 14.50
C MET A 494 -25.65 -5.19 13.59
N ALA A 495 -25.81 -3.90 13.84
CA ALA A 495 -26.54 -3.00 12.95
C ALA A 495 -25.88 -2.94 11.56
N PHE A 496 -24.56 -2.81 11.53
CA PHE A 496 -23.78 -2.85 10.27
C PHE A 496 -23.93 -4.21 9.56
N VAL A 497 -23.80 -5.34 10.27
CA VAL A 497 -23.94 -6.68 9.67
C VAL A 497 -25.32 -6.89 9.06
N GLN A 498 -26.39 -6.38 9.68
CA GLN A 498 -27.74 -6.41 9.12
C GLN A 498 -27.85 -5.54 7.85
N MET A 499 -27.23 -4.35 7.86
CA MET A 499 -27.14 -3.50 6.68
C MET A 499 -26.37 -4.18 5.54
N LEU A 500 -25.19 -4.74 5.83
CA LEU A 500 -24.36 -5.47 4.88
C LEU A 500 -25.14 -6.65 4.27
N GLY A 501 -25.88 -7.40 5.12
CA GLY A 501 -26.75 -8.46 4.66
C GLY A 501 -27.89 -8.00 3.71
N THR A 502 -28.30 -6.74 3.81
CA THR A 502 -29.26 -6.13 2.86
C THR A 502 -28.55 -5.75 1.57
N LEU A 503 -27.37 -5.13 1.66
CA LEU A 503 -26.57 -4.69 0.50
C LEU A 503 -26.16 -5.86 -0.40
N VAL A 504 -25.68 -6.96 0.16
CA VAL A 504 -25.24 -8.13 -0.64
C VAL A 504 -26.37 -8.84 -1.37
N ARG A 505 -27.62 -8.62 -0.95
CA ARG A 505 -28.83 -9.14 -1.62
C ARG A 505 -29.43 -8.16 -2.61
N ASP A 506 -28.94 -6.93 -2.67
CA ASP A 506 -29.43 -5.96 -3.65
C ASP A 506 -29.12 -6.42 -5.07
N LYS A 507 -30.10 -6.35 -5.96
CA LYS A 507 -30.00 -6.88 -7.33
C LYS A 507 -29.05 -6.07 -8.21
N THR A 508 -28.85 -4.79 -7.91
CA THR A 508 -28.04 -3.87 -8.69
C THR A 508 -26.61 -3.85 -8.20
N ILE A 509 -26.40 -3.57 -6.91
CA ILE A 509 -25.05 -3.37 -6.35
C ILE A 509 -24.51 -4.59 -5.60
N GLY A 510 -25.34 -5.58 -5.27
CA GLY A 510 -24.92 -6.69 -4.40
C GLY A 510 -23.70 -7.45 -4.90
N LYS A 511 -23.53 -7.62 -6.21
CA LYS A 511 -22.36 -8.26 -6.83
C LYS A 511 -21.06 -7.44 -6.67
N HIS A 512 -21.18 -6.13 -6.45
CA HIS A 512 -20.07 -5.21 -6.27
C HIS A 512 -19.59 -5.11 -4.82
N VAL A 513 -20.40 -5.57 -3.85
CA VAL A 513 -20.05 -5.55 -2.43
C VAL A 513 -19.00 -6.61 -2.13
N VAL A 514 -17.92 -6.21 -1.45
CA VAL A 514 -16.80 -7.10 -1.07
C VAL A 514 -16.57 -7.04 0.43
N PRO A 515 -17.09 -8.00 1.20
CA PRO A 515 -16.70 -8.15 2.60
C PRO A 515 -15.26 -8.68 2.71
N ILE A 516 -14.43 -8.03 3.54
CA ILE A 516 -13.03 -8.38 3.76
C ILE A 516 -12.80 -8.55 5.26
N VAL A 517 -12.19 -9.65 5.67
CA VAL A 517 -11.99 -10.00 7.08
C VAL A 517 -10.62 -10.64 7.32
N PRO A 518 -9.95 -10.33 8.44
CA PRO A 518 -8.69 -10.94 8.85
C PRO A 518 -8.93 -12.07 9.88
N ASP A 519 -9.67 -13.12 9.50
CA ASP A 519 -10.02 -14.29 10.34
C ASP A 519 -10.97 -14.00 11.51
N GLU A 520 -11.75 -12.90 11.45
CA GLU A 520 -12.59 -12.44 12.58
C GLU A 520 -14.11 -12.44 12.26
N SER A 521 -14.54 -13.15 11.22
CA SER A 521 -15.96 -13.15 10.83
C SER A 521 -16.91 -13.60 11.95
N ARG A 522 -16.51 -14.59 12.77
CA ARG A 522 -17.32 -15.09 13.89
C ARG A 522 -17.41 -14.07 15.01
N THR A 523 -16.32 -13.36 15.31
CA THR A 523 -16.29 -12.27 16.30
C THR A 523 -17.26 -11.15 15.94
N PHE A 524 -17.38 -10.84 14.65
CA PHE A 524 -18.26 -9.76 14.17
C PHE A 524 -19.67 -10.23 13.80
N GLY A 525 -20.00 -11.54 13.97
CA GLY A 525 -21.31 -12.09 13.64
C GLY A 525 -21.57 -12.19 12.13
N MET A 526 -20.51 -12.33 11.33
CA MET A 526 -20.56 -12.43 9.86
C MET A 526 -20.51 -13.88 9.34
N GLU A 527 -20.44 -14.88 10.18
CA GLU A 527 -20.28 -16.29 9.80
C GLU A 527 -21.44 -16.80 8.91
N GLY A 528 -22.63 -16.22 9.05
CA GLY A 528 -23.76 -16.51 8.17
C GLY A 528 -23.51 -16.21 6.69
N MET A 529 -22.54 -15.32 6.40
CA MET A 529 -22.16 -14.96 5.03
C MET A 529 -21.32 -16.04 4.34
N PHE A 530 -20.64 -16.91 5.07
CA PHE A 530 -19.83 -18.00 4.50
C PHE A 530 -20.66 -18.91 3.59
N ARG A 531 -21.84 -19.33 4.06
CA ARG A 531 -22.74 -20.17 3.28
C ARG A 531 -23.38 -19.41 2.13
N GLN A 532 -23.79 -18.16 2.37
CA GLN A 532 -24.53 -17.37 1.39
C GLN A 532 -23.63 -16.88 0.24
N LEU A 533 -22.46 -16.37 0.56
CA LEU A 533 -21.58 -15.68 -0.39
C LEU A 533 -20.38 -16.54 -0.82
N GLY A 534 -19.95 -17.46 0.01
CA GLY A 534 -18.70 -18.19 -0.14
C GLY A 534 -17.47 -17.34 0.16
N ILE A 535 -16.43 -17.98 0.66
CA ILE A 535 -15.10 -17.41 0.81
C ILE A 535 -14.34 -17.66 -0.51
N TYR A 536 -13.71 -16.65 -1.05
CA TYR A 536 -12.93 -16.80 -2.27
C TYR A 536 -11.72 -17.72 -2.07
N SER A 537 -11.60 -18.71 -2.92
CA SER A 537 -10.41 -19.56 -3.02
C SER A 537 -10.14 -19.90 -4.48
N SER A 538 -8.93 -19.58 -4.98
CA SER A 538 -8.55 -19.85 -6.37
C SER A 538 -8.61 -21.33 -6.76
N LEU A 539 -8.44 -22.22 -5.77
CA LEU A 539 -8.52 -23.68 -5.94
C LEU A 539 -9.93 -24.25 -5.68
N GLY A 540 -10.85 -23.45 -5.11
CA GLY A 540 -12.11 -23.94 -4.56
C GLY A 540 -11.89 -24.70 -3.25
N GLN A 541 -12.83 -25.56 -2.86
CA GLN A 541 -12.77 -26.34 -1.61
C GLN A 541 -12.43 -27.80 -1.88
N LEU A 542 -11.21 -28.21 -1.57
CA LEU A 542 -10.69 -29.55 -1.83
C LEU A 542 -10.94 -30.53 -0.67
N TYR A 543 -11.64 -30.13 0.38
CA TYR A 543 -11.91 -30.90 1.58
C TYR A 543 -13.37 -30.72 2.04
N LYS A 544 -13.88 -31.64 2.85
CA LYS A 544 -15.13 -31.45 3.58
C LYS A 544 -14.84 -30.64 4.84
N PRO A 545 -15.48 -29.48 5.06
CA PRO A 545 -15.23 -28.70 6.27
C PRO A 545 -15.73 -29.46 7.52
N GLN A 546 -15.02 -29.30 8.62
CA GLN A 546 -15.34 -29.99 9.88
C GLN A 546 -16.74 -29.62 10.40
N ASP A 547 -17.20 -28.42 10.13
CA ASP A 547 -18.50 -27.87 10.51
C ASP A 547 -19.60 -28.04 9.43
N ALA A 548 -19.38 -28.91 8.44
CA ALA A 548 -20.29 -29.11 7.28
C ALA A 548 -21.74 -29.42 7.65
N ASP A 549 -21.96 -30.00 8.84
CA ASP A 549 -23.28 -30.35 9.34
C ASP A 549 -23.97 -29.19 10.09
N GLN A 550 -23.30 -28.07 10.28
CA GLN A 550 -23.83 -26.86 10.90
C GLN A 550 -24.58 -25.98 9.88
N LEU A 551 -25.51 -25.14 10.35
CA LEU A 551 -26.25 -24.22 9.49
C LEU A 551 -25.36 -23.16 8.81
N MET A 552 -24.33 -22.70 9.52
CA MET A 552 -23.40 -21.64 9.11
C MET A 552 -21.98 -22.22 9.04
N TYR A 553 -21.74 -23.13 8.07
CA TYR A 553 -20.45 -23.80 7.91
C TYR A 553 -19.47 -22.99 7.05
N TYR A 554 -18.19 -23.25 7.22
CA TYR A 554 -17.10 -22.68 6.45
C TYR A 554 -17.13 -23.19 5.00
N ARG A 555 -17.31 -22.29 4.03
CA ARG A 555 -17.45 -22.64 2.62
C ARG A 555 -16.50 -21.80 1.75
N GLU A 556 -15.58 -22.48 1.07
CA GLU A 556 -14.73 -21.89 0.06
C GLU A 556 -15.26 -22.16 -1.36
N SER A 557 -15.05 -21.19 -2.28
CA SER A 557 -15.51 -21.31 -3.67
C SER A 557 -14.68 -20.42 -4.59
N LYS A 558 -14.48 -20.84 -5.85
CA LYS A 558 -13.79 -20.03 -6.87
C LYS A 558 -14.51 -18.72 -7.21
N ASP A 559 -15.83 -18.71 -7.01
CA ASP A 559 -16.72 -17.55 -7.19
C ASP A 559 -17.09 -16.89 -5.86
N GLY A 560 -16.45 -17.27 -4.77
CA GLY A 560 -16.69 -16.72 -3.43
C GLY A 560 -16.54 -15.21 -3.39
N GLN A 561 -17.44 -14.56 -2.64
CA GLN A 561 -17.49 -13.08 -2.57
C GLN A 561 -16.70 -12.52 -1.41
N VAL A 562 -16.57 -13.26 -0.31
CA VAL A 562 -15.82 -12.84 0.88
C VAL A 562 -14.34 -13.04 0.66
N LEU A 563 -13.53 -12.01 0.92
CA LEU A 563 -12.07 -12.11 1.00
C LEU A 563 -11.69 -12.34 2.47
N GLN A 564 -11.33 -13.56 2.81
CA GLN A 564 -10.81 -13.96 4.10
C GLN A 564 -9.28 -14.08 4.03
N GLU A 565 -8.58 -13.22 4.76
CA GLU A 565 -7.13 -13.03 4.57
C GLU A 565 -6.27 -13.73 5.63
N GLY A 566 -6.88 -14.44 6.57
CA GLY A 566 -6.20 -14.98 7.74
C GLY A 566 -5.79 -13.88 8.72
N ILE A 567 -5.01 -14.20 9.73
CA ILE A 567 -4.50 -13.23 10.73
C ILE A 567 -3.43 -12.36 10.06
N ASN A 568 -3.89 -11.43 9.22
CA ASN A 568 -3.03 -10.63 8.34
C ASN A 568 -3.70 -9.31 7.97
N GLU A 569 -3.60 -8.31 8.84
CA GLU A 569 -4.19 -6.98 8.62
C GLU A 569 -3.53 -6.25 7.44
N GLY A 570 -2.22 -6.41 7.24
CA GLY A 570 -1.51 -5.83 6.09
C GLY A 570 -2.03 -6.38 4.76
N GLY A 571 -2.27 -7.69 4.68
CA GLY A 571 -2.86 -8.33 3.51
C GLY A 571 -4.33 -7.97 3.31
N ALA A 572 -5.12 -7.92 4.39
CA ALA A 572 -6.52 -7.51 4.32
C ALA A 572 -6.67 -6.05 3.87
N MET A 573 -5.81 -5.15 4.37
CA MET A 573 -5.77 -3.76 3.92
C MET A 573 -5.35 -3.66 2.45
N SER A 574 -4.40 -4.47 2.00
CA SER A 574 -3.99 -4.53 0.60
C SER A 574 -5.13 -5.02 -0.30
N SER A 575 -5.86 -6.08 0.10
CA SER A 575 -7.07 -6.57 -0.58
C SER A 575 -8.16 -5.50 -0.64
N TRP A 576 -8.33 -4.72 0.44
CA TRP A 576 -9.27 -3.62 0.46
C TRP A 576 -8.86 -2.51 -0.52
N ILE A 577 -7.58 -2.10 -0.56
CA ILE A 577 -7.09 -1.06 -1.48
C ILE A 577 -7.30 -1.46 -2.94
N VAL A 578 -6.99 -2.70 -3.31
CA VAL A 578 -7.15 -3.15 -4.71
C VAL A 578 -8.61 -3.24 -5.12
N ALA A 579 -9.50 -3.64 -4.21
CA ALA A 579 -10.94 -3.58 -4.44
C ALA A 579 -11.45 -2.12 -4.54
N ALA A 580 -11.00 -1.25 -3.63
CA ALA A 580 -11.36 0.16 -3.55
C ALA A 580 -10.89 0.99 -4.77
N THR A 581 -9.89 0.50 -5.50
CA THR A 581 -9.33 1.11 -6.72
C THR A 581 -9.71 0.39 -8.01
N SER A 582 -10.56 -0.63 -7.92
CA SER A 582 -10.97 -1.45 -9.07
C SER A 582 -11.73 -0.65 -10.14
N TYR A 583 -12.40 0.45 -9.77
CA TYR A 583 -12.99 1.40 -10.70
C TYR A 583 -11.94 1.95 -11.68
N SER A 584 -10.73 2.19 -11.21
CA SER A 584 -9.61 2.73 -11.98
C SER A 584 -8.85 1.63 -12.74
N THR A 585 -8.44 0.57 -12.03
CA THR A 585 -7.58 -0.49 -12.58
C THR A 585 -8.33 -1.47 -13.49
N ASN A 586 -9.63 -1.69 -13.24
CA ASN A 586 -10.41 -2.71 -13.92
C ASN A 586 -11.67 -2.17 -14.63
N ASN A 587 -11.97 -0.88 -14.49
CA ASN A 587 -13.24 -0.29 -14.93
C ASN A 587 -14.49 -0.97 -14.33
N VAL A 588 -14.34 -1.61 -13.17
CA VAL A 588 -15.40 -2.29 -12.42
C VAL A 588 -15.42 -1.71 -11.01
N PRO A 589 -16.38 -0.84 -10.66
CA PRO A 589 -16.46 -0.28 -9.32
C PRO A 589 -16.82 -1.38 -8.32
N MET A 590 -16.07 -1.48 -7.22
CA MET A 590 -16.36 -2.40 -6.12
C MET A 590 -16.59 -1.61 -4.85
N ILE A 591 -17.41 -2.15 -3.94
CA ILE A 591 -17.78 -1.54 -2.66
C ILE A 591 -17.17 -2.40 -1.54
N PRO A 592 -15.88 -2.22 -1.20
CA PRO A 592 -15.23 -3.02 -0.18
C PRO A 592 -15.55 -2.51 1.22
N PHE A 593 -15.88 -3.46 2.10
CA PHE A 593 -16.03 -3.28 3.53
C PHE A 593 -14.98 -4.15 4.24
N TYR A 594 -13.95 -3.54 4.78
CA TYR A 594 -12.93 -4.23 5.57
C TYR A 594 -13.19 -3.98 7.05
N ILE A 595 -13.53 -5.05 7.78
CA ILE A 595 -13.77 -5.02 9.22
C ILE A 595 -12.64 -5.73 9.97
N TYR A 596 -12.16 -5.10 11.04
CA TYR A 596 -11.03 -5.55 11.84
C TYR A 596 -11.13 -5.00 13.27
N TYR A 597 -10.33 -5.53 14.20
CA TYR A 597 -10.16 -4.90 15.49
C TYR A 597 -9.57 -3.50 15.32
N SER A 598 -10.23 -2.46 15.81
CA SER A 598 -9.82 -1.06 15.58
C SER A 598 -8.40 -0.77 16.06
N MET A 599 -7.94 -1.43 17.13
CA MET A 599 -6.58 -1.33 17.64
C MET A 599 -5.51 -1.79 16.64
N PHE A 600 -5.81 -2.83 15.83
CA PHE A 600 -4.88 -3.40 14.84
C PHE A 600 -5.06 -2.81 13.43
N GLY A 601 -5.84 -1.73 13.30
CA GLY A 601 -6.06 -1.01 12.06
C GLY A 601 -4.99 0.04 11.80
N LEU A 602 -5.38 1.31 11.87
CA LEU A 602 -4.56 2.44 11.42
C LEU A 602 -3.18 2.53 12.07
N GLN A 603 -3.00 2.12 13.33
CA GLN A 603 -1.67 2.09 13.93
C GLN A 603 -0.76 0.99 13.38
N ARG A 604 -1.31 -0.12 12.85
CA ARG A 604 -0.54 -1.22 12.29
C ARG A 604 -0.31 -1.07 10.78
N VAL A 605 -1.31 -0.54 10.07
CA VAL A 605 -1.30 -0.40 8.61
C VAL A 605 -1.39 1.05 8.15
N GLY A 606 -0.87 1.97 8.94
CA GLY A 606 -0.97 3.41 8.70
C GLY A 606 -0.37 3.86 7.37
N ASP A 607 0.74 3.28 6.95
CA ASP A 607 1.37 3.58 5.67
C ASP A 607 0.50 3.10 4.49
N LEU A 608 -0.11 1.93 4.58
CA LEU A 608 -1.12 1.47 3.60
C LEU A 608 -2.36 2.37 3.60
N ALA A 609 -2.78 2.88 4.75
CA ALA A 609 -3.90 3.82 4.83
C ALA A 609 -3.57 5.17 4.19
N TRP A 610 -2.33 5.66 4.33
CA TRP A 610 -1.83 6.84 3.63
C TRP A 610 -1.78 6.61 2.12
N LEU A 611 -1.22 5.46 1.70
CA LEU A 611 -1.20 5.02 0.29
C LEU A 611 -2.62 4.96 -0.29
N ALA A 612 -3.60 4.48 0.49
CA ALA A 612 -5.01 4.44 0.07
C ALA A 612 -5.55 5.85 -0.25
N GLY A 613 -5.12 6.86 0.51
CA GLY A 613 -5.43 8.27 0.21
C GLY A 613 -4.84 8.72 -1.12
N ASP A 614 -3.55 8.51 -1.32
CA ASP A 614 -2.81 8.89 -2.54
C ASP A 614 -3.37 8.20 -3.79
N ILE A 615 -3.65 6.90 -3.70
CA ILE A 615 -4.19 6.12 -4.83
C ILE A 615 -5.67 6.39 -5.12
N ARG A 616 -6.33 7.27 -4.33
CA ARG A 616 -7.74 7.64 -4.48
C ARG A 616 -8.68 6.45 -4.30
N ALA A 617 -8.44 5.65 -3.25
CA ALA A 617 -9.27 4.51 -2.89
C ALA A 617 -10.69 4.97 -2.48
N ARG A 618 -11.70 4.13 -2.76
CA ARG A 618 -13.12 4.36 -2.44
C ARG A 618 -13.68 3.12 -1.74
N GLY A 619 -14.02 3.22 -0.46
CA GLY A 619 -14.51 2.09 0.32
C GLY A 619 -14.61 2.41 1.81
N PHE A 620 -14.91 1.37 2.59
CA PHE A 620 -15.13 1.50 4.02
C PHE A 620 -14.14 0.66 4.82
N LEU A 621 -13.46 1.31 5.75
CA LEU A 621 -12.70 0.68 6.82
C LEU A 621 -13.55 0.70 8.08
N LEU A 622 -13.72 -0.43 8.72
CA LEU A 622 -14.60 -0.60 9.87
C LEU A 622 -13.78 -1.07 11.08
N GLY A 623 -13.51 -0.15 11.99
CA GLY A 623 -12.84 -0.46 13.25
C GLY A 623 -13.82 -1.14 14.21
N GLY A 624 -13.85 -2.47 14.19
CA GLY A 624 -14.70 -3.27 15.07
C GLY A 624 -14.12 -3.35 16.48
N THR A 625 -14.94 -3.74 17.46
CA THR A 625 -14.60 -3.84 18.89
C THR A 625 -13.91 -2.57 19.42
N ALA A 626 -14.35 -1.41 18.92
CA ALA A 626 -13.75 -0.12 19.22
C ALA A 626 -14.09 0.38 20.63
N GLY A 627 -13.36 1.41 21.07
CA GLY A 627 -13.54 2.09 22.34
C GLY A 627 -12.77 1.47 23.49
N ARG A 628 -12.00 2.30 24.20
CA ARG A 628 -11.10 1.84 25.27
C ARG A 628 -11.83 1.23 26.47
N THR A 629 -13.07 1.63 26.72
CA THR A 629 -13.87 1.08 27.80
C THR A 629 -14.97 0.16 27.31
N THR A 630 -15.27 0.17 26.02
CA THR A 630 -16.38 -0.61 25.44
C THR A 630 -15.97 -2.04 25.12
N LEU A 631 -14.75 -2.26 24.63
CA LEU A 631 -14.16 -3.59 24.59
C LEU A 631 -13.71 -3.96 26.00
N ASN A 632 -14.37 -4.94 26.61
CA ASN A 632 -14.11 -5.38 27.97
C ASN A 632 -13.28 -6.66 28.02
N GLY A 633 -12.47 -6.83 29.06
CA GLY A 633 -11.75 -8.06 29.39
C GLY A 633 -10.41 -8.26 28.67
N GLU A 634 -10.27 -7.84 27.43
CA GLU A 634 -9.06 -8.09 26.62
C GLU A 634 -7.88 -7.16 26.92
N GLY A 635 -8.14 -5.98 27.46
CA GLY A 635 -7.13 -5.12 28.05
C GLY A 635 -6.30 -4.30 27.05
N LEU A 636 -5.09 -3.94 27.49
CA LEU A 636 -4.22 -2.93 26.93
C LEU A 636 -3.99 -3.07 25.43
N GLN A 637 -3.69 -4.25 24.93
CA GLN A 637 -3.31 -4.45 23.53
C GLN A 637 -4.50 -4.42 22.54
N HIS A 638 -5.76 -4.50 23.02
CA HIS A 638 -6.94 -4.51 22.17
C HIS A 638 -7.82 -3.26 22.29
N GLU A 639 -7.72 -2.55 23.42
CA GLU A 639 -8.57 -1.40 23.74
C GLU A 639 -8.09 -0.13 23.02
N ASP A 640 -8.70 0.17 21.88
CA ASP A 640 -8.41 1.34 21.06
C ASP A 640 -8.94 2.63 21.70
N GLY A 641 -8.09 3.63 21.81
CA GLY A 641 -8.46 4.99 22.25
C GLY A 641 -7.94 6.09 21.33
N HIS A 642 -7.38 5.79 20.12
CA HIS A 642 -6.64 6.78 19.33
C HIS A 642 -6.82 6.65 17.80
N SER A 643 -7.53 5.65 17.29
CA SER A 643 -7.66 5.40 15.85
C SER A 643 -8.26 6.58 15.09
N HIS A 644 -9.23 7.30 15.65
CA HIS A 644 -9.80 8.51 15.02
C HIS A 644 -8.80 9.64 14.85
N ILE A 645 -7.83 9.76 15.75
CA ILE A 645 -6.75 10.76 15.63
C ILE A 645 -5.85 10.40 14.45
N LEU A 646 -5.49 9.12 14.30
CA LEU A 646 -4.75 8.62 13.15
C LEU A 646 -5.52 8.80 11.83
N ALA A 647 -6.83 8.49 11.81
CA ALA A 647 -7.69 8.74 10.66
C ALA A 647 -7.70 10.23 10.26
N GLY A 648 -7.73 11.12 11.27
CA GLY A 648 -7.72 12.57 11.06
C GLY A 648 -6.44 13.12 10.42
N THR A 649 -5.33 12.36 10.42
CA THR A 649 -4.09 12.73 9.76
C THR A 649 -4.13 12.57 8.25
N ILE A 650 -5.05 11.76 7.71
CA ILE A 650 -5.15 11.46 6.30
C ILE A 650 -6.19 12.38 5.65
N PRO A 651 -5.81 13.21 4.66
CA PRO A 651 -6.65 14.31 4.16
C PRO A 651 -8.02 13.90 3.63
N ASN A 652 -8.13 12.75 2.97
CA ASN A 652 -9.36 12.25 2.35
C ASN A 652 -9.96 11.01 3.05
N CYS A 653 -9.55 10.71 4.27
CA CYS A 653 -10.18 9.72 5.14
C CYS A 653 -11.29 10.41 5.98
N ILE A 654 -12.54 10.05 5.76
CA ILE A 654 -13.70 10.58 6.49
C ILE A 654 -14.03 9.65 7.64
N SER A 655 -13.98 10.12 8.89
CA SER A 655 -14.14 9.22 10.02
C SER A 655 -15.33 9.55 10.91
N TYR A 656 -16.02 8.49 11.39
CA TYR A 656 -17.21 8.60 12.25
C TYR A 656 -17.18 7.60 13.40
N ASP A 657 -17.74 8.01 14.54
CA ASP A 657 -17.95 7.20 15.76
C ASP A 657 -19.44 7.15 16.14
N PRO A 658 -20.26 6.36 15.41
CA PRO A 658 -21.69 6.32 15.61
C PRO A 658 -22.08 5.57 16.90
N THR A 659 -23.18 6.02 17.53
CA THR A 659 -23.80 5.38 18.69
C THR A 659 -24.96 4.48 18.30
N PHE A 660 -25.77 4.86 17.30
CA PHE A 660 -27.04 4.20 16.98
C PHE A 660 -27.07 3.61 15.58
N ALA A 661 -27.94 2.62 15.38
CA ALA A 661 -28.11 1.92 14.10
C ALA A 661 -28.43 2.88 12.95
N TYR A 662 -29.30 3.87 13.19
CA TYR A 662 -29.69 4.85 12.17
C TYR A 662 -28.51 5.76 11.78
N GLU A 663 -27.59 6.08 12.71
CA GLU A 663 -26.36 6.82 12.40
C GLU A 663 -25.46 6.01 11.48
N VAL A 664 -25.22 4.71 11.81
CA VAL A 664 -24.40 3.80 10.98
C VAL A 664 -24.98 3.75 9.54
N VAL A 665 -26.27 3.55 9.40
CA VAL A 665 -26.93 3.42 8.10
C VAL A 665 -26.85 4.71 7.30
N THR A 666 -27.11 5.84 7.96
CA THR A 666 -27.08 7.19 7.32
C THR A 666 -25.67 7.49 6.80
N ILE A 667 -24.64 7.24 7.62
CA ILE A 667 -23.23 7.49 7.29
C ILE A 667 -22.77 6.58 6.13
N VAL A 668 -23.03 5.28 6.23
CA VAL A 668 -22.61 4.32 5.20
C VAL A 668 -23.32 4.59 3.88
N ARG A 669 -24.63 4.84 3.90
CA ARG A 669 -25.42 5.15 2.69
C ARG A 669 -24.90 6.43 2.01
N GLU A 670 -24.63 7.48 2.77
CA GLU A 670 -24.08 8.72 2.23
C GLU A 670 -22.65 8.52 1.70
N GLY A 671 -21.83 7.76 2.40
CA GLY A 671 -20.51 7.38 1.92
C GLY A 671 -20.56 6.64 0.56
N MET A 672 -21.48 5.70 0.42
CA MET A 672 -21.70 5.03 -0.86
C MET A 672 -22.13 6.02 -1.95
N ARG A 673 -23.05 6.95 -1.65
CA ARG A 673 -23.51 7.98 -2.60
C ARG A 673 -22.35 8.85 -3.07
N ARG A 674 -21.53 9.37 -2.16
CA ARG A 674 -20.36 10.19 -2.48
C ARG A 674 -19.33 9.44 -3.34
N MET A 675 -18.97 8.22 -2.94
CA MET A 675 -17.91 7.44 -3.60
C MET A 675 -18.34 6.81 -4.93
N TYR A 676 -19.61 6.38 -5.09
CA TYR A 676 -20.02 5.55 -6.24
C TYR A 676 -21.05 6.20 -7.16
N GLU A 677 -21.87 7.15 -6.68
CA GLU A 677 -22.71 7.99 -7.55
C GLU A 677 -21.95 9.26 -7.97
N GLN A 678 -21.44 10.02 -7.00
CA GLN A 678 -20.72 11.27 -7.26
C GLN A 678 -19.25 11.04 -7.64
N GLN A 679 -18.72 9.88 -7.31
CA GLN A 679 -17.35 9.46 -7.60
C GLN A 679 -16.28 10.38 -6.98
N GLU A 680 -16.53 10.82 -5.74
CA GLU A 680 -15.55 11.56 -4.94
C GLU A 680 -14.39 10.65 -4.49
N ASP A 681 -13.20 11.20 -4.47
CA ASP A 681 -11.97 10.50 -4.07
C ASP A 681 -11.76 10.58 -2.56
N VAL A 682 -12.66 9.97 -1.82
CA VAL A 682 -12.64 9.82 -0.36
C VAL A 682 -12.85 8.36 0.02
N TYR A 683 -12.45 7.99 1.23
CA TYR A 683 -12.83 6.73 1.84
C TYR A 683 -13.24 6.95 3.30
N TYR A 684 -13.96 6.00 3.87
CA TYR A 684 -14.55 6.13 5.20
C TYR A 684 -13.85 5.22 6.21
N TYR A 685 -13.63 5.76 7.41
CA TYR A 685 -13.29 5.00 8.60
C TYR A 685 -14.43 5.14 9.61
N ILE A 686 -15.05 4.03 10.02
CA ILE A 686 -16.19 4.02 10.93
C ILE A 686 -15.89 3.05 12.06
N THR A 687 -15.97 3.50 13.31
CA THR A 687 -15.84 2.61 14.46
C THR A 687 -17.16 1.92 14.76
N LEU A 688 -17.07 0.62 15.06
CA LEU A 688 -18.18 -0.23 15.42
C LEU A 688 -17.92 -0.91 16.76
N MET A 689 -18.92 -0.91 17.64
CA MET A 689 -18.78 -1.39 19.00
C MET A 689 -19.58 -2.66 19.23
N ASN A 690 -19.16 -3.47 20.20
CA ASN A 690 -19.74 -4.78 20.51
C ASN A 690 -20.66 -4.76 21.75
N GLU A 691 -20.91 -3.60 22.37
CA GLU A 691 -21.90 -3.48 23.45
C GLU A 691 -23.31 -3.44 22.90
N ASN A 692 -24.19 -4.29 23.46
CA ASN A 692 -25.61 -4.32 23.10
C ASN A 692 -26.41 -3.37 23.98
N TYR A 693 -27.34 -2.64 23.37
CA TYR A 693 -28.31 -1.76 24.03
C TYR A 693 -29.52 -1.48 23.13
N PRO A 694 -30.64 -0.98 23.68
CA PRO A 694 -31.77 -0.51 22.89
C PRO A 694 -31.40 0.74 22.09
N HIS A 695 -31.79 0.79 20.84
CA HIS A 695 -31.56 1.92 19.96
C HIS A 695 -32.88 2.72 19.77
N PRO A 696 -32.87 4.05 19.93
CA PRO A 696 -34.02 4.89 19.58
C PRO A 696 -34.23 4.94 18.07
N GLY A 697 -35.39 5.37 17.63
CA GLY A 697 -35.63 5.71 16.24
C GLY A 697 -34.89 6.99 15.84
N MET A 698 -34.62 7.14 14.57
CA MET A 698 -33.98 8.34 14.01
C MET A 698 -34.85 9.58 14.26
N PRO A 699 -34.30 10.64 14.92
CA PRO A 699 -35.02 11.88 15.07
C PRO A 699 -35.31 12.53 13.70
N GLU A 700 -36.51 13.11 13.56
CA GLU A 700 -36.88 13.82 12.35
C GLU A 700 -35.92 14.98 12.05
N GLY A 701 -35.46 15.10 10.80
CA GLY A 701 -34.54 16.16 10.37
C GLY A 701 -33.07 16.00 10.83
N SER A 702 -32.70 14.91 11.52
CA SER A 702 -31.34 14.73 12.06
C SER A 702 -30.31 14.28 11.01
N GLU A 703 -30.72 13.85 9.80
CA GLU A 703 -29.82 13.30 8.77
C GLU A 703 -28.64 14.23 8.46
N ALA A 704 -28.90 15.51 8.22
CA ALA A 704 -27.86 16.49 7.91
C ALA A 704 -26.87 16.68 9.07
N GLY A 705 -27.35 16.70 10.31
CA GLY A 705 -26.52 16.84 11.50
C GLY A 705 -25.66 15.60 11.75
N ILE A 706 -26.19 14.39 11.56
CA ILE A 706 -25.45 13.13 11.62
C ILE A 706 -24.25 13.18 10.68
N LEU A 707 -24.45 13.63 9.44
CA LEU A 707 -23.42 13.69 8.40
C LEU A 707 -22.41 14.82 8.63
N LYS A 708 -22.84 15.95 9.24
CA LYS A 708 -21.94 17.06 9.61
C LYS A 708 -21.14 16.80 10.90
N GLY A 709 -21.49 15.74 11.64
CA GLY A 709 -20.75 15.31 12.82
C GLY A 709 -21.37 15.69 14.16
N LEU A 710 -22.44 16.49 14.22
CA LEU A 710 -23.11 16.91 15.47
C LEU A 710 -24.59 17.20 15.25
N TYR A 711 -25.46 16.64 16.09
CA TYR A 711 -26.89 16.97 16.12
C TYR A 711 -27.44 16.85 17.51
N GLN A 712 -28.53 17.60 17.81
CA GLN A 712 -29.22 17.52 19.09
C GLN A 712 -30.06 16.24 19.16
N LEU A 713 -29.74 15.38 20.15
CA LEU A 713 -30.48 14.14 20.39
C LEU A 713 -31.70 14.38 21.30
N SER A 714 -31.54 15.22 22.33
CA SER A 714 -32.63 15.57 23.23
C SER A 714 -32.48 16.98 23.81
N ASP A 715 -33.60 17.64 24.04
CA ASP A 715 -33.69 18.90 24.76
C ASP A 715 -33.88 18.59 26.24
N GLY A 716 -33.11 19.23 27.10
CA GLY A 716 -33.19 19.10 28.55
C GLY A 716 -34.49 19.63 29.19
N GLY A 717 -35.38 20.22 28.40
CA GLY A 717 -36.65 20.77 28.84
C GLY A 717 -36.50 22.09 29.57
N LYS A 718 -37.59 22.54 30.20
CA LYS A 718 -37.59 23.80 30.98
C LYS A 718 -36.85 23.65 32.30
N THR A 719 -36.05 24.62 32.67
CA THR A 719 -35.41 24.73 34.00
C THR A 719 -36.16 25.72 34.89
N ALA A 720 -36.23 25.41 36.20
CA ALA A 720 -36.85 26.28 37.20
C ALA A 720 -36.02 27.54 37.53
N LYS A 721 -34.71 27.51 37.22
CA LYS A 721 -33.76 28.61 37.56
C LYS A 721 -32.98 29.01 36.31
N LYS A 722 -32.87 30.32 36.09
CA LYS A 722 -32.07 30.87 34.98
C LYS A 722 -30.59 30.42 35.11
N GLY A 723 -29.98 29.99 34.05
CA GLY A 723 -28.59 29.56 33.99
C GLY A 723 -28.33 28.11 34.44
N HIS A 724 -29.31 27.40 35.01
CA HIS A 724 -29.19 25.99 35.39
C HIS A 724 -29.34 25.05 34.18
N ARG A 725 -28.50 25.25 33.14
CA ARG A 725 -28.45 24.47 31.92
C ARG A 725 -27.04 24.16 31.52
N VAL A 726 -26.82 23.00 30.93
CA VAL A 726 -25.55 22.56 30.37
C VAL A 726 -25.78 21.90 29.00
N GLN A 727 -24.76 21.89 28.18
CA GLN A 727 -24.72 21.20 26.91
C GLN A 727 -23.81 19.95 27.05
N LEU A 728 -24.35 18.77 26.82
CA LEU A 728 -23.61 17.52 26.97
C LEU A 728 -23.42 16.87 25.60
N MET A 729 -22.17 16.66 25.18
CA MET A 729 -21.80 15.99 23.94
C MET A 729 -21.24 14.60 24.21
N GLY A 730 -21.61 13.60 23.42
CA GLY A 730 -21.06 12.27 23.52
C GLY A 730 -20.90 11.61 22.15
N SER A 731 -19.98 10.67 22.04
CA SER A 731 -19.78 9.85 20.83
C SER A 731 -19.74 8.36 21.18
N GLY A 732 -20.04 7.49 20.20
CA GLY A 732 -20.05 6.05 20.40
C GLY A 732 -20.88 5.64 21.62
N THR A 733 -20.50 4.57 22.30
CA THR A 733 -21.23 4.06 23.47
C THR A 733 -21.18 5.01 24.67
N ILE A 734 -20.21 5.92 24.76
CA ILE A 734 -20.12 6.88 25.86
C ILE A 734 -21.25 7.93 25.81
N LEU A 735 -21.86 8.15 24.64
CA LEU A 735 -23.08 8.96 24.56
C LEU A 735 -24.18 8.45 25.53
N ARG A 736 -24.26 7.14 25.78
CA ARG A 736 -25.20 6.56 26.75
C ARG A 736 -24.88 7.02 28.19
N GLU A 737 -23.60 7.06 28.56
CA GLU A 737 -23.18 7.62 29.87
C GLU A 737 -23.53 9.10 29.97
N VAL A 738 -23.39 9.84 28.89
CA VAL A 738 -23.81 11.26 28.79
C VAL A 738 -25.32 11.42 28.97
N MET A 739 -26.14 10.59 28.35
CA MET A 739 -27.60 10.57 28.52
C MET A 739 -28.00 10.30 29.98
N PHE A 740 -27.40 9.31 30.61
CA PHE A 740 -27.63 9.04 32.05
C PHE A 740 -27.13 10.16 32.94
N ALA A 741 -26.03 10.85 32.58
CA ALA A 741 -25.58 12.03 33.32
C ALA A 741 -26.60 13.18 33.26
N ALA A 742 -27.27 13.36 32.11
CA ALA A 742 -28.36 14.33 31.98
C ALA A 742 -29.52 14.03 32.94
N GLU A 743 -29.88 12.76 33.10
CA GLU A 743 -30.90 12.33 34.09
C GLU A 743 -30.45 12.59 35.51
N LEU A 744 -29.19 12.31 35.88
CA LEU A 744 -28.63 12.59 37.21
C LEU A 744 -28.66 14.10 37.50
N LEU A 745 -28.23 14.94 36.57
CA LEU A 745 -28.24 16.40 36.72
C LEU A 745 -29.64 16.92 36.93
N LYS A 746 -30.62 16.41 36.23
CA LYS A 746 -32.05 16.79 36.38
C LYS A 746 -32.59 16.33 37.74
N ASN A 747 -32.46 15.05 38.05
CA ASN A 747 -33.10 14.43 39.22
C ASN A 747 -32.44 14.85 40.56
N ASP A 748 -31.10 14.94 40.58
CA ASP A 748 -30.35 15.17 41.78
C ASP A 748 -30.12 16.68 42.08
N PHE A 749 -30.05 17.52 41.03
CA PHE A 749 -29.64 18.93 41.13
C PHE A 749 -30.58 19.92 40.43
N GLY A 750 -31.62 19.48 39.72
CA GLY A 750 -32.54 20.35 39.02
C GLY A 750 -31.91 21.15 37.87
N ILE A 751 -30.86 20.60 37.26
CA ILE A 751 -30.12 21.17 36.12
C ILE A 751 -30.62 20.53 34.85
N ALA A 752 -31.05 21.35 33.87
CA ALA A 752 -31.39 20.89 32.54
C ALA A 752 -30.12 20.59 31.72
N ALA A 753 -30.12 19.53 30.95
CA ALA A 753 -29.03 19.19 30.09
C ALA A 753 -29.54 18.87 28.68
N ASP A 754 -29.11 19.63 27.69
CA ASP A 754 -29.31 19.28 26.28
C ASP A 754 -28.27 18.26 25.90
N VAL A 755 -28.66 17.19 25.21
CA VAL A 755 -27.76 16.09 24.81
C VAL A 755 -27.55 16.13 23.31
N TRP A 756 -26.29 16.07 22.92
CA TRP A 756 -25.81 16.10 21.54
C TRP A 756 -25.07 14.82 21.19
N SER A 757 -25.41 14.21 20.07
CA SER A 757 -24.62 13.13 19.51
C SER A 757 -23.56 13.72 18.59
N ALA A 758 -22.29 13.53 18.95
CA ALA A 758 -21.13 13.91 18.16
C ALA A 758 -20.66 12.70 17.36
N THR A 759 -21.18 12.54 16.14
CA THR A 759 -20.83 11.41 15.26
C THR A 759 -19.44 11.52 14.66
N SER A 760 -18.87 12.74 14.57
CA SER A 760 -17.51 12.94 14.04
C SER A 760 -16.87 14.24 14.50
N TYR A 761 -15.96 14.19 15.45
CA TYR A 761 -15.13 15.34 15.78
C TYR A 761 -14.15 15.73 14.67
N ASN A 762 -13.71 14.77 13.81
CA ASN A 762 -12.83 15.07 12.69
C ASN A 762 -13.52 15.92 11.62
N GLU A 763 -14.78 15.63 11.28
CA GLU A 763 -15.54 16.41 10.30
C GLU A 763 -15.92 17.78 10.86
N LEU A 764 -16.25 17.88 12.15
CA LEU A 764 -16.48 19.14 12.83
C LEU A 764 -15.22 20.04 12.82
N ARG A 765 -14.04 19.45 13.05
CA ARG A 765 -12.76 20.15 12.92
C ARG A 765 -12.53 20.65 11.51
N ARG A 766 -12.77 19.82 10.48
CA ARG A 766 -12.60 20.20 9.06
C ARG A 766 -13.51 21.36 8.68
N ASP A 767 -14.77 21.31 9.07
CA ASP A 767 -15.74 22.40 8.88
C ASP A 767 -15.26 23.69 9.55
N GLY A 768 -14.84 23.59 10.82
CA GLY A 768 -14.33 24.73 11.58
C GLY A 768 -13.09 25.38 10.95
N MET A 769 -12.10 24.57 10.56
CA MET A 769 -10.89 25.05 9.86
C MET A 769 -11.21 25.75 8.54
N ALA A 770 -12.14 25.18 7.75
CA ALA A 770 -12.55 25.77 6.49
C ALA A 770 -13.25 27.12 6.70
N THR A 771 -14.12 27.19 7.70
CA THR A 771 -14.88 28.38 8.08
C THR A 771 -13.97 29.49 8.60
N GLU A 772 -13.03 29.17 9.50
CA GLU A 772 -12.02 30.09 10.05
C GLU A 772 -11.12 30.62 8.94
N ARG A 773 -10.59 29.73 8.09
CA ARG A 773 -9.75 30.13 6.96
C ARG A 773 -10.49 31.08 6.02
N TRP A 774 -11.76 30.79 5.69
CA TRP A 774 -12.57 31.65 4.83
C TRP A 774 -12.72 33.03 5.44
N SER A 775 -13.12 33.11 6.72
CA SER A 775 -13.33 34.36 7.44
C SER A 775 -12.04 35.19 7.53
N ARG A 776 -10.90 34.56 7.78
CA ARG A 776 -9.59 35.21 7.82
C ARG A 776 -9.17 35.81 6.47
N LEU A 777 -9.51 35.15 5.36
CA LEU A 777 -9.16 35.59 4.00
C LEU A 777 -10.19 36.56 3.38
N HIS A 778 -11.37 36.76 4.06
CA HIS A 778 -12.44 37.68 3.65
C HIS A 778 -12.79 38.63 4.79
N PRO A 779 -11.83 39.47 5.27
CA PRO A 779 -12.01 40.28 6.49
C PRO A 779 -13.06 41.39 6.37
N THR A 780 -13.52 41.73 5.17
CA THR A 780 -14.55 42.74 4.92
C THR A 780 -15.96 42.13 4.84
N GLU A 781 -16.08 40.80 4.87
CA GLU A 781 -17.36 40.10 4.84
C GLU A 781 -17.75 39.65 6.23
N PRO A 782 -19.05 39.40 6.51
CA PRO A 782 -19.46 38.80 7.77
C PRO A 782 -18.78 37.46 8.00
N ALA A 783 -18.20 37.25 9.20
CA ALA A 783 -17.57 35.97 9.55
C ALA A 783 -18.57 34.82 9.43
N ARG A 784 -18.13 33.69 8.85
CA ARG A 784 -18.94 32.47 8.81
C ARG A 784 -18.91 31.79 10.17
N LYS A 785 -19.98 31.09 10.50
CA LYS A 785 -20.05 30.24 11.70
C LYS A 785 -19.82 28.78 11.31
N SER A 786 -18.97 28.11 12.08
CA SER A 786 -18.82 26.65 11.98
C SER A 786 -20.11 25.92 12.35
N HIS A 787 -20.22 24.64 11.97
CA HIS A 787 -21.39 23.84 12.33
C HIS A 787 -21.55 23.72 13.87
N VAL A 788 -20.45 23.67 14.63
CA VAL A 788 -20.46 23.69 16.10
C VAL A 788 -21.07 24.98 16.63
N GLU A 789 -20.65 26.13 16.11
CA GLU A 789 -21.23 27.44 16.50
C GLU A 789 -22.72 27.53 16.18
N GLN A 790 -23.12 27.05 14.98
CA GLN A 790 -24.52 27.03 14.54
C GLN A 790 -25.38 26.14 15.46
N CYS A 791 -24.89 24.96 15.86
CA CYS A 791 -25.57 24.05 16.76
C CYS A 791 -25.74 24.64 18.16
N LEU A 792 -24.77 25.37 18.66
CA LEU A 792 -24.78 25.95 20.00
C LEU A 792 -25.46 27.33 20.08
N GLU A 793 -25.85 27.90 18.94
CA GLU A 793 -26.56 29.19 18.90
C GLU A 793 -27.93 29.07 19.56
N GLY A 794 -28.20 29.93 20.53
CA GLY A 794 -29.44 29.90 21.30
C GLY A 794 -29.47 28.90 22.44
N HIS A 795 -28.43 28.08 22.63
CA HIS A 795 -28.31 27.14 23.76
C HIS A 795 -27.42 27.69 24.86
N ASP A 796 -27.91 27.76 26.09
CA ASP A 796 -27.17 28.31 27.24
C ASP A 796 -26.34 27.26 28.00
N GLY A 797 -25.32 27.73 28.74
CA GLY A 797 -24.52 26.93 29.66
C GLY A 797 -23.22 26.39 29.08
N PRO A 798 -22.35 25.85 29.95
CA PRO A 798 -21.08 25.25 29.52
C PRO A 798 -21.30 23.94 28.77
N VAL A 799 -20.30 23.57 27.94
CA VAL A 799 -20.30 22.34 27.16
C VAL A 799 -19.35 21.32 27.79
N ILE A 800 -19.85 20.11 28.00
CA ILE A 800 -19.07 18.96 28.46
C ILE A 800 -19.11 17.88 27.37
N ALA A 801 -17.95 17.44 26.89
CA ALA A 801 -17.84 16.33 25.96
C ALA A 801 -17.23 15.11 26.64
N ALA A 802 -17.76 13.93 26.35
CA ALA A 802 -17.20 12.67 26.79
C ALA A 802 -17.09 11.69 25.63
N THR A 803 -15.97 10.97 25.54
CA THR A 803 -15.65 10.03 24.46
C THR A 803 -14.92 8.80 24.98
N ASP A 804 -15.01 7.69 24.24
CA ASP A 804 -14.29 6.44 24.57
C ASP A 804 -12.85 6.43 24.02
N TYR A 805 -12.43 7.55 23.49
CA TYR A 805 -11.07 7.79 22.97
C TYR A 805 -10.33 8.80 23.84
N MET A 806 -9.05 8.99 23.59
CA MET A 806 -8.28 10.00 24.30
C MET A 806 -8.87 11.40 24.09
N ARG A 807 -8.68 12.27 25.06
CA ARG A 807 -9.29 13.62 25.12
C ARG A 807 -9.05 14.42 23.83
N ASN A 808 -7.87 14.27 23.23
CA ASN A 808 -7.51 14.98 21.99
C ASN A 808 -8.54 14.79 20.86
N TYR A 809 -9.28 13.67 20.85
CA TYR A 809 -10.29 13.43 19.81
C TYR A 809 -11.45 14.43 19.89
N ALA A 810 -12.01 14.64 21.06
CA ALA A 810 -13.08 15.61 21.24
C ALA A 810 -12.55 17.05 21.42
N ASP A 811 -11.31 17.21 21.87
CA ASP A 811 -10.69 18.51 22.13
C ASP A 811 -10.40 19.32 20.84
N GLN A 812 -10.40 18.67 19.68
CA GLN A 812 -10.20 19.27 18.36
C GLN A 812 -11.21 20.41 18.06
N VAL A 813 -12.38 20.42 18.68
CA VAL A 813 -13.42 21.41 18.44
C VAL A 813 -13.46 22.52 19.48
N ARG A 814 -12.52 22.56 20.42
CA ARG A 814 -12.45 23.52 21.54
C ARG A 814 -12.57 24.96 21.05
N GLU A 815 -11.84 25.34 20.06
CA GLU A 815 -11.83 26.70 19.51
C GLU A 815 -13.23 27.13 19.06
N TYR A 816 -13.97 26.25 18.40
CA TYR A 816 -15.30 26.54 17.85
C TYR A 816 -16.38 26.59 18.94
N VAL A 817 -16.24 25.76 19.99
CA VAL A 817 -17.10 25.85 21.18
C VAL A 817 -16.87 27.15 21.92
N GLN A 818 -15.59 27.57 22.06
CA GLN A 818 -15.24 28.84 22.70
C GLN A 818 -15.69 30.07 21.87
N ALA A 819 -15.60 29.98 20.55
CA ALA A 819 -16.12 31.01 19.63
C ALA A 819 -17.65 31.18 19.76
N ALA A 820 -18.37 30.10 20.09
CA ALA A 820 -19.80 30.17 20.47
C ALA A 820 -20.04 30.78 21.86
N GLY A 821 -18.98 31.25 22.56
CA GLY A 821 -19.04 31.86 23.87
C GLY A 821 -19.26 30.89 25.04
N ARG A 822 -18.86 29.63 24.89
CA ARG A 822 -19.09 28.55 25.86
C ARG A 822 -17.78 28.05 26.47
N ARG A 823 -17.81 27.76 27.81
CA ARG A 823 -16.74 26.95 28.42
C ARG A 823 -16.79 25.53 27.90
N TYR A 824 -15.66 24.91 27.67
CA TYR A 824 -15.55 23.53 27.15
C TYR A 824 -14.70 22.64 28.05
N THR A 825 -15.28 21.54 28.49
CA THR A 825 -14.60 20.50 29.29
C THR A 825 -14.70 19.16 28.57
N VAL A 826 -13.56 18.46 28.44
CA VAL A 826 -13.49 17.16 27.73
C VAL A 826 -13.07 16.06 28.70
N LEU A 827 -13.80 14.97 28.72
CA LEU A 827 -13.48 13.70 29.35
C LEU A 827 -13.13 12.66 28.27
N GLY A 828 -12.05 11.93 28.50
CA GLY A 828 -11.57 10.90 27.54
C GLY A 828 -10.72 9.85 28.21
N THR A 829 -10.35 8.84 27.48
CA THR A 829 -9.71 7.62 27.99
C THR A 829 -8.20 7.63 27.78
N ASP A 830 -7.53 8.69 28.23
CA ASP A 830 -6.07 8.81 28.17
C ASP A 830 -5.41 7.74 29.06
N GLY A 831 -4.28 7.17 28.58
CA GLY A 831 -3.53 6.12 29.27
C GLY A 831 -3.62 4.76 28.54
N PHE A 832 -2.99 3.75 29.08
CA PHE A 832 -3.09 2.39 28.59
C PHE A 832 -4.40 1.71 29.00
N GLY A 833 -4.94 0.83 28.14
CA GLY A 833 -6.11 0.01 28.42
C GLY A 833 -5.92 -0.91 29.63
N ARG A 834 -7.03 -1.41 30.17
CA ARG A 834 -7.08 -2.31 31.36
C ARG A 834 -8.09 -3.44 31.14
N SER A 835 -7.75 -4.63 31.58
CA SER A 835 -8.71 -5.76 31.60
C SER A 835 -9.67 -5.62 32.75
N ASP A 836 -10.93 -5.25 32.48
CA ASP A 836 -12.02 -5.25 33.49
C ASP A 836 -13.39 -5.20 32.80
N TYR A 837 -14.48 -5.15 33.57
CA TYR A 837 -15.83 -4.89 33.07
C TYR A 837 -15.99 -3.41 32.62
N ARG A 838 -16.82 -3.16 31.60
CA ARG A 838 -17.12 -1.82 31.05
C ARG A 838 -17.38 -0.76 32.14
N ARG A 839 -18.24 -1.09 33.12
CA ARG A 839 -18.57 -0.14 34.19
C ARG A 839 -17.34 0.27 34.98
N LYS A 840 -16.43 -0.67 35.29
CA LYS A 840 -15.20 -0.37 36.03
C LYS A 840 -14.19 0.37 35.15
N LEU A 841 -14.09 0.02 33.89
CA LEU A 841 -13.23 0.73 32.94
C LEU A 841 -13.67 2.19 32.76
N ARG A 842 -14.97 2.44 32.56
CA ARG A 842 -15.52 3.82 32.49
C ARG A 842 -15.27 4.60 33.78
N ARG A 843 -15.38 3.95 34.94
CA ARG A 843 -15.02 4.53 36.23
C ARG A 843 -13.52 4.80 36.36
N PHE A 844 -12.69 3.90 35.88
CA PHE A 844 -11.23 4.03 35.86
C PHE A 844 -10.78 5.20 34.99
N PHE A 845 -11.31 5.32 33.78
CA PHE A 845 -10.97 6.39 32.84
C PHE A 845 -11.79 7.70 33.07
N GLU A 846 -12.63 7.76 34.07
CA GLU A 846 -13.39 8.96 34.44
C GLU A 846 -14.34 9.46 33.34
N VAL A 847 -14.93 8.52 32.56
CA VAL A 847 -15.89 8.80 31.49
C VAL A 847 -17.27 8.24 31.77
N ASP A 848 -17.52 7.78 32.98
CA ASP A 848 -18.84 7.33 33.40
C ASP A 848 -19.78 8.50 33.68
N ARG A 849 -21.08 8.19 33.82
CA ARG A 849 -22.15 9.17 34.07
C ARG A 849 -21.90 10.09 35.27
N TRP A 850 -21.25 9.61 36.32
CA TRP A 850 -20.97 10.38 37.54
C TRP A 850 -19.86 11.40 37.33
N HIS A 851 -18.80 11.04 36.62
CA HIS A 851 -17.74 11.99 36.26
C HIS A 851 -18.24 13.04 35.26
N VAL A 852 -19.07 12.63 34.28
CA VAL A 852 -19.73 13.59 33.37
C VAL A 852 -20.60 14.59 34.15
N ALA A 853 -21.44 14.12 35.11
CA ALA A 853 -22.27 14.98 35.92
C ALA A 853 -21.44 15.93 36.82
N VAL A 854 -20.37 15.43 37.44
CA VAL A 854 -19.47 16.25 38.26
C VAL A 854 -18.73 17.30 37.42
N ALA A 855 -18.28 16.93 36.18
CA ALA A 855 -17.66 17.89 35.28
C ALA A 855 -18.62 19.03 34.90
N ALA A 856 -19.90 18.70 34.65
CA ALA A 856 -20.95 19.66 34.35
C ALA A 856 -21.21 20.60 35.54
N LEU A 857 -21.32 20.05 36.76
CA LEU A 857 -21.47 20.85 37.98
C LEU A 857 -20.25 21.74 38.22
N LYS A 858 -19.04 21.22 38.00
CA LYS A 858 -17.80 22.00 38.15
C LYS A 858 -17.77 23.19 37.17
N ALA A 859 -18.13 22.96 35.92
CA ALA A 859 -18.19 24.04 34.94
C ALA A 859 -19.20 25.11 35.29
N LEU A 860 -20.38 24.74 35.80
CA LEU A 860 -21.37 25.70 36.32
C LEU A 860 -20.90 26.46 37.57
N ALA A 861 -20.13 25.81 38.44
CA ALA A 861 -19.53 26.47 39.61
C ALA A 861 -18.45 27.48 39.20
N ASP A 862 -17.64 27.13 38.16
CA ASP A 862 -16.63 28.04 37.61
C ASP A 862 -17.23 29.25 36.90
N ASP A 863 -18.45 29.10 36.33
CA ASP A 863 -19.24 30.20 35.75
C ASP A 863 -20.05 30.97 36.83
N GLY A 864 -19.91 30.63 38.13
CA GLY A 864 -20.58 31.27 39.21
C GLY A 864 -22.07 31.00 39.33
N VAL A 865 -22.62 30.03 38.61
CA VAL A 865 -24.05 29.68 38.60
C VAL A 865 -24.47 28.90 39.84
N ILE A 866 -23.61 28.02 40.32
CA ILE A 866 -23.78 27.23 41.54
C ILE A 866 -22.57 27.38 42.47
N LYS A 867 -22.73 27.00 43.72
CA LYS A 867 -21.62 27.05 44.69
C LYS A 867 -20.70 25.86 44.55
N PRO A 868 -19.35 25.99 44.73
CA PRO A 868 -18.43 24.87 44.70
C PRO A 868 -18.77 23.73 45.68
N ALA A 869 -19.43 24.02 46.78
CA ALA A 869 -19.91 23.03 47.74
C ALA A 869 -20.86 21.99 47.12
N VAL A 870 -21.68 22.39 46.12
CA VAL A 870 -22.56 21.45 45.40
C VAL A 870 -21.75 20.41 44.64
N VAL A 871 -20.59 20.80 44.09
CA VAL A 871 -19.68 19.88 43.43
C VAL A 871 -19.05 18.89 44.41
N ALA A 872 -18.60 19.39 45.57
CA ALA A 872 -18.03 18.55 46.62
C ALA A 872 -19.06 17.54 47.15
N ASP A 873 -20.32 17.97 47.34
CA ASP A 873 -21.41 17.08 47.72
C ASP A 873 -21.72 16.01 46.67
N ALA A 874 -21.65 16.37 45.40
CA ALA A 874 -21.81 15.41 44.29
C ALA A 874 -20.68 14.37 44.26
N ILE A 875 -19.42 14.78 44.42
CA ILE A 875 -18.25 13.89 44.52
C ILE A 875 -18.46 12.86 45.62
N LYS A 876 -18.86 13.35 46.83
CA LYS A 876 -19.15 12.48 47.97
C LYS A 876 -20.36 11.57 47.71
N LYS A 877 -21.46 12.11 47.15
CA LYS A 877 -22.69 11.38 46.85
C LYS A 877 -22.43 10.21 45.88
N TYR A 878 -21.61 10.43 44.87
CA TYR A 878 -21.31 9.46 43.86
C TYR A 878 -20.10 8.56 44.22
N GLY A 879 -19.50 8.74 45.39
CA GLY A 879 -18.37 7.95 45.86
C GLY A 879 -17.17 8.03 44.94
N LEU A 880 -16.84 9.22 44.42
CA LEU A 880 -15.65 9.46 43.64
C LEU A 880 -14.45 9.68 44.57
N ASP A 881 -13.35 9.00 44.26
CA ASP A 881 -12.08 9.17 44.98
C ASP A 881 -11.29 10.30 44.31
N ALA A 882 -11.26 11.45 44.98
CA ALA A 882 -10.57 12.64 44.48
C ALA A 882 -9.03 12.54 44.52
N GLU A 883 -8.49 11.62 45.32
CA GLU A 883 -7.04 11.43 45.50
C GLU A 883 -6.50 10.29 44.64
N ARG A 884 -7.34 9.66 43.83
CA ARG A 884 -6.94 8.60 42.92
C ARG A 884 -5.94 9.13 41.89
N ALA A 885 -4.89 8.34 41.63
CA ALA A 885 -3.93 8.65 40.56
C ALA A 885 -4.63 8.75 39.20
N ALA A 886 -4.22 9.72 38.38
CA ALA A 886 -4.78 9.90 37.04
C ALA A 886 -4.52 8.69 36.14
N PRO A 887 -5.49 8.24 35.30
CA PRO A 887 -5.38 7.03 34.47
C PRO A 887 -4.14 6.96 33.57
N TRP A 888 -3.67 8.11 33.10
CA TRP A 888 -2.49 8.21 32.24
C TRP A 888 -1.15 8.15 32.98
N THR A 889 -1.14 8.08 34.28
CA THR A 889 0.07 8.02 35.11
C THR A 889 0.32 6.64 35.74
N VAL A 890 -0.59 5.70 35.58
CA VAL A 890 -0.56 4.36 36.19
C VAL A 890 -0.67 3.25 35.16
#